data_5cbfd25f86d571cd31890e4a236925f5
#
_entry.id   5cbfd25f86d571cd31890e4a236925f5
#
_cell.length_a   1.000
_cell.length_b   1.000
_cell.length_c   1.000
_cell.angle_alpha   90.00
_cell.angle_beta   90.00
_cell.angle_gamma   90.00
#
_symmetry.space_group_name_H-M   'P 1'
#
loop_
_entity.id
_entity.type
_entity.pdbx_description
1 polymer ?
#
loop_
_entity_poly.entity_id
_entity_poly.type
_entity_poly.pdbx_seq_one_letter_code
_entity_poly.pdbx_strand_id
1 'polypeptide(L)'
;MKILSILLAAAALLSCTPPAETAQELALRFNTPAAAWEETLPLGNGRIGMMPDGGIDKELIVLNDITMWSGSEDPEALNPEALNYLPKIRELLLTGKNGEAQRMMYDHFQCGGLGSSGGKSKDAPYGCFQMLGDLHINYSYPQTEDTGNYVRTLSLNDAVASTVFMKGETTFTREYISSHADDVLAVHVAADKKGSVSFEVSLSRPERATLSVQENTLIMEGQLNDGYGTDKGVRYLTKVQIVNKGGELTAGSNTLAIANADEAVILISTSTDMLDKEYTSTVDSLLEQAKKRSFEKMKQAHIAAYKEKFDRVELWLGEQDNTTPTNERLAGFQTDDDPAFAALYFQYGRYLMISGTDENSLPLNLQGLWANQVQTPWNGDYHLNINVQMNYWPVEVCNLSELHKPLIDFTQSIVPSGEATAQTFYGANGWLAHMMSNPWKFTAPGEHASWGATNTGGAWLCEHLWEHYAFTQDKEYLRTVYPTLAGAAQFFLNSMISEPRNGWLVTAPSSSPENAFYMPGSDDRIFVCMGPTMDVQIVNELFTNVLSAAAILGIEDETTTNIRETLPKLPPMQISPEGYLQEWLEDYKEVDPKHRHVSHLYGLYPSNQISPNTTPELAAAARETLERRGDAGTGWSRAWKINFWARLYDGNRAFKLLKSLLEPTSGSEVNMHRGSGTYANLFCAHPPFQIDGNLG
;
A
#
# COMPACT_ATOMS: atom_id res chain seq x y z
N MET A 1 -5.94 -3.50 -85.84
CA MET A 1 -5.03 -2.77 -84.99
C MET A 1 -5.81 -1.69 -84.29
N LYS A 2 -6.24 -1.87 -83.09
CA LYS A 2 -6.84 -0.84 -82.25
C LYS A 2 -6.14 -0.90 -80.85
N ILE A 3 -5.44 0.16 -80.57
CA ILE A 3 -4.73 0.38 -79.31
C ILE A 3 -5.75 0.82 -78.26
N LEU A 4 -5.91 0.08 -77.23
CA LEU A 4 -6.80 0.44 -76.12
C LEU A 4 -5.96 1.15 -75.02
N SER A 5 -6.26 2.43 -74.81
CA SER A 5 -5.67 3.26 -73.76
C SER A 5 -6.38 2.97 -72.45
N ILE A 6 -5.65 2.50 -71.44
CA ILE A 6 -6.13 2.34 -70.09
C ILE A 6 -5.80 3.63 -69.33
N LEU A 7 -6.82 4.38 -68.93
CA LEU A 7 -6.72 5.48 -67.95
C LEU A 7 -6.64 4.87 -66.53
N LEU A 8 -5.54 5.07 -65.86
CA LEU A 8 -5.43 4.86 -64.41
C LEU A 8 -6.05 6.10 -63.70
N ALA A 9 -7.19 5.90 -63.05
CA ALA A 9 -7.72 6.83 -62.10
C ALA A 9 -7.05 6.56 -60.73
N ALA A 10 -6.14 7.42 -60.31
CA ALA A 10 -5.62 7.44 -58.96
C ALA A 10 -6.67 7.98 -57.99
N ALA A 11 -7.33 7.09 -57.25
CA ALA A 11 -8.16 7.46 -56.12
C ALA A 11 -7.26 7.93 -54.99
N ALA A 12 -7.21 9.20 -54.69
CA ALA A 12 -6.64 9.74 -53.47
C ALA A 12 -7.52 9.32 -52.28
N LEU A 13 -7.10 8.29 -51.56
CA LEU A 13 -7.64 8.00 -50.24
C LEU A 13 -7.15 9.12 -49.30
N LEU A 14 -8.02 10.12 -49.10
CA LEU A 14 -7.91 11.01 -47.95
C LEU A 14 -8.09 10.15 -46.71
N SER A 15 -6.99 9.76 -46.08
CA SER A 15 -7.00 9.23 -44.72
C SER A 15 -7.46 10.36 -43.81
N CYS A 16 -8.73 10.36 -43.42
CA CYS A 16 -9.19 11.07 -42.25
C CYS A 16 -8.53 10.36 -41.03
N THR A 17 -7.34 10.79 -40.65
CA THR A 17 -6.90 10.63 -39.29
C THR A 17 -7.89 11.42 -38.43
N PRO A 18 -8.60 10.81 -37.48
CA PRO A 18 -9.33 11.58 -36.50
C PRO A 18 -8.36 12.59 -35.87
N PRO A 19 -8.80 13.79 -35.51
CA PRO A 19 -7.96 14.66 -34.69
C PRO A 19 -7.47 13.86 -33.52
N ALA A 20 -6.17 13.95 -33.21
CA ALA A 20 -5.65 13.35 -31.99
C ALA A 20 -6.53 13.93 -30.86
N GLU A 21 -7.31 13.06 -30.22
CA GLU A 21 -8.00 13.42 -28.98
C GLU A 21 -6.92 13.93 -28.04
N THR A 22 -7.01 15.19 -27.66
CA THR A 22 -6.12 15.77 -26.67
C THR A 22 -6.38 14.97 -25.38
N ALA A 23 -5.35 14.31 -24.88
CA ALA A 23 -5.44 13.55 -23.63
C ALA A 23 -6.10 14.42 -22.55
N GLN A 24 -7.07 13.85 -21.85
CA GLN A 24 -7.83 14.56 -20.84
C GLN A 24 -6.90 15.03 -19.73
N GLU A 25 -7.00 16.28 -19.31
CA GLU A 25 -6.26 16.80 -18.17
C GLU A 25 -6.84 16.20 -16.88
N LEU A 26 -6.04 15.42 -16.16
CA LEU A 26 -6.38 14.79 -14.89
C LEU A 26 -5.60 15.49 -13.79
N ALA A 27 -6.27 16.24 -12.93
CA ALA A 27 -5.60 16.99 -11.86
C ALA A 27 -6.43 17.09 -10.58
N LEU A 28 -5.73 17.07 -9.46
CA LEU A 28 -6.27 17.59 -8.20
C LEU A 28 -6.03 19.11 -8.20
N ARG A 29 -7.02 19.88 -7.74
CA ARG A 29 -6.99 21.33 -7.75
C ARG A 29 -7.56 21.91 -6.46
N PHE A 30 -6.88 22.93 -5.89
CA PHE A 30 -7.31 23.62 -4.69
C PHE A 30 -7.05 25.13 -4.80
N ASN A 31 -7.93 25.93 -4.19
CA ASN A 31 -7.87 27.39 -4.22
C ASN A 31 -7.30 27.98 -2.90
N THR A 32 -6.85 27.13 -1.99
CA THR A 32 -6.25 27.52 -0.71
C THR A 32 -5.03 26.65 -0.39
N PRO A 33 -4.05 27.14 0.40
CA PRO A 33 -3.05 26.27 1.00
C PRO A 33 -3.68 25.14 1.81
N ALA A 34 -2.95 24.06 1.99
CA ALA A 34 -3.38 22.97 2.87
C ALA A 34 -3.31 23.42 4.34
N ALA A 35 -4.36 23.12 5.10
CA ALA A 35 -4.41 23.37 6.54
C ALA A 35 -4.03 22.14 7.38
N ALA A 36 -4.10 20.96 6.77
CA ALA A 36 -3.75 19.68 7.37
C ALA A 36 -2.91 18.85 6.41
N TRP A 37 -2.20 17.84 6.92
CA TRP A 37 -1.37 16.95 6.10
C TRP A 37 -2.21 16.20 5.04
N GLU A 38 -3.41 15.79 5.37
CA GLU A 38 -4.37 15.09 4.48
C GLU A 38 -4.99 16.01 3.41
N GLU A 39 -4.55 17.26 3.33
CA GLU A 39 -4.88 18.21 2.26
C GLU A 39 -3.68 18.50 1.36
N THR A 40 -2.47 18.06 1.74
CA THR A 40 -1.23 18.29 0.96
C THR A 40 -1.19 17.42 -0.29
N LEU A 41 -0.29 17.72 -1.20
CA LEU A 41 -0.19 17.02 -2.50
C LEU A 41 0.89 15.93 -2.44
N PRO A 42 0.54 14.63 -2.51
CA PRO A 42 1.52 13.55 -2.45
C PRO A 42 2.29 13.43 -3.77
N LEU A 43 3.61 13.56 -3.70
CA LEU A 43 4.55 13.29 -4.80
C LEU A 43 5.50 12.17 -4.40
N GLY A 44 5.87 11.32 -5.36
CA GLY A 44 6.81 10.23 -5.14
C GLY A 44 7.37 9.68 -6.43
N ASN A 45 8.47 8.93 -6.34
CA ASN A 45 9.08 8.24 -7.47
C ASN A 45 9.29 6.73 -7.19
N GLY A 46 8.60 6.22 -6.15
CA GLY A 46 8.70 4.83 -5.71
C GLY A 46 9.75 4.59 -4.61
N ARG A 47 10.69 5.51 -4.39
CA ARG A 47 11.70 5.45 -3.32
C ARG A 47 11.57 6.62 -2.36
N ILE A 48 11.51 7.83 -2.87
CA ILE A 48 11.42 9.06 -2.08
C ILE A 48 10.18 9.84 -2.46
N GLY A 49 9.65 10.58 -1.49
CA GLY A 49 8.46 11.38 -1.69
C GLY A 49 8.47 12.69 -0.92
N MET A 50 7.58 13.59 -1.30
CA MET A 50 7.34 14.85 -0.61
C MET A 50 5.87 15.23 -0.66
N MET A 51 5.44 16.00 0.34
CA MET A 51 4.06 16.46 0.47
C MET A 51 4.02 17.98 0.77
N PRO A 52 4.04 18.84 -0.27
CA PRO A 52 3.96 20.29 -0.11
C PRO A 52 2.56 20.73 0.33
N ASP A 53 2.48 21.65 1.28
CA ASP A 53 1.25 22.29 1.74
C ASP A 53 0.84 23.51 0.87
N GLY A 54 1.78 24.03 0.08
CA GLY A 54 1.57 25.21 -0.76
C GLY A 54 1.40 26.51 0.04
N GLY A 55 1.92 26.57 1.25
CA GLY A 55 1.86 27.75 2.12
C GLY A 55 2.51 28.96 1.47
N ILE A 56 1.91 30.15 1.60
CA ILE A 56 2.34 31.36 0.89
C ILE A 56 3.59 31.95 1.50
N ASP A 57 3.49 32.39 2.78
CA ASP A 57 4.59 33.03 3.47
C ASP A 57 5.50 32.00 4.16
N LYS A 58 4.93 30.88 4.56
CA LYS A 58 5.64 29.73 5.12
C LYS A 58 5.11 28.48 4.49
N GLU A 59 5.99 27.62 4.03
CA GLU A 59 5.63 26.37 3.43
C GLU A 59 6.28 25.22 4.20
N LEU A 60 5.50 24.18 4.46
CA LEU A 60 5.94 22.93 5.04
C LEU A 60 5.85 21.83 3.99
N ILE A 61 6.95 21.15 3.74
CA ILE A 61 7.02 19.98 2.86
C ILE A 61 7.47 18.79 3.69
N VAL A 62 6.58 17.85 3.95
CA VAL A 62 6.94 16.58 4.60
C VAL A 62 7.70 15.71 3.62
N LEU A 63 8.85 15.20 4.03
CA LEU A 63 9.74 14.36 3.23
C LEU A 63 9.61 12.90 3.66
N ASN A 64 9.67 11.99 2.71
CA ASN A 64 9.59 10.56 2.92
C ASN A 64 10.68 9.80 2.15
N ASP A 65 11.12 8.68 2.70
CA ASP A 65 11.92 7.66 2.04
C ASP A 65 11.36 6.30 2.50
N ILE A 66 11.07 5.40 1.56
CA ILE A 66 10.40 4.11 1.83
C ILE A 66 11.23 3.21 2.76
N THR A 67 12.52 3.49 2.89
CA THR A 67 13.47 2.74 3.73
C THR A 67 13.63 3.31 5.15
N MET A 68 12.87 4.32 5.52
CA MET A 68 12.91 4.92 6.87
C MET A 68 12.16 4.05 7.89
N TRP A 69 12.80 2.97 8.32
CA TRP A 69 12.26 2.03 9.30
C TRP A 69 13.11 1.97 10.56
N SER A 70 12.48 2.14 11.72
CA SER A 70 13.10 1.75 13.01
C SER A 70 13.04 0.23 13.18
N GLY A 71 13.67 -0.27 14.24
CA GLY A 71 13.72 -1.69 14.53
C GLY A 71 14.94 -2.39 13.92
N SER A 72 14.94 -3.70 14.01
CA SER A 72 15.96 -4.61 13.51
C SER A 72 15.44 -6.04 13.49
N GLU A 73 16.20 -6.99 12.92
CA GLU A 73 15.86 -8.41 13.05
C GLU A 73 15.73 -8.79 14.54
N ASP A 74 14.62 -9.45 14.88
CA ASP A 74 14.29 -9.81 16.27
C ASP A 74 14.35 -11.33 16.46
N PRO A 75 15.50 -11.89 16.90
CA PRO A 75 15.62 -13.32 17.17
C PRO A 75 14.78 -13.76 18.37
N GLU A 76 14.38 -12.82 19.26
CA GLU A 76 13.52 -13.11 20.41
C GLU A 76 12.05 -13.26 20.01
N ALA A 77 11.65 -12.89 18.78
CA ALA A 77 10.31 -13.10 18.27
C ALA A 77 9.89 -14.58 18.21
N LEU A 78 10.85 -15.50 18.10
CA LEU A 78 10.59 -16.94 18.16
C LEU A 78 10.44 -17.37 19.63
N ASN A 79 9.30 -18.00 19.95
CA ASN A 79 9.01 -18.54 21.26
C ASN A 79 9.30 -20.08 21.30
N PRO A 80 10.44 -20.53 21.77
CA PRO A 80 10.84 -21.95 21.72
C PRO A 80 9.96 -22.86 22.57
N GLU A 81 9.22 -22.33 23.54
CA GLU A 81 8.32 -23.11 24.39
C GLU A 81 6.96 -23.36 23.74
N ALA A 82 6.60 -22.62 22.70
CA ALA A 82 5.26 -22.66 22.09
C ALA A 82 4.87 -24.08 21.62
N LEU A 83 5.78 -24.78 20.96
CA LEU A 83 5.55 -26.14 20.45
C LEU A 83 5.12 -27.13 21.53
N ASN A 84 5.59 -26.96 22.79
CA ASN A 84 5.24 -27.85 23.90
C ASN A 84 3.74 -27.80 24.24
N TYR A 85 3.08 -26.67 23.94
CA TYR A 85 1.67 -26.46 24.25
C TYR A 85 0.75 -26.75 23.07
N LEU A 86 1.27 -26.82 21.85
CA LEU A 86 0.49 -27.06 20.63
C LEU A 86 -0.39 -28.33 20.71
N PRO A 87 0.11 -29.49 21.18
CA PRO A 87 -0.74 -30.69 21.29
C PRO A 87 -1.95 -30.48 22.20
N LYS A 88 -1.76 -29.74 23.32
CA LYS A 88 -2.85 -29.47 24.26
C LYS A 88 -3.83 -28.43 23.70
N ILE A 89 -3.36 -27.40 23.03
CA ILE A 89 -4.22 -26.44 22.34
C ILE A 89 -5.11 -27.15 21.30
N ARG A 90 -4.53 -28.06 20.52
CA ARG A 90 -5.26 -28.87 19.53
C ARG A 90 -6.29 -29.79 20.18
N GLU A 91 -5.94 -30.48 21.27
CA GLU A 91 -6.88 -31.32 22.03
C GLU A 91 -8.07 -30.51 22.52
N LEU A 92 -7.84 -29.30 23.06
CA LEU A 92 -8.89 -28.41 23.54
C LEU A 92 -9.82 -27.97 22.39
N LEU A 93 -9.28 -27.61 21.24
CA LEU A 93 -10.07 -27.24 20.06
C LEU A 93 -10.90 -28.43 19.54
N LEU A 94 -10.30 -29.62 19.44
CA LEU A 94 -10.98 -30.84 18.99
C LEU A 94 -12.13 -31.27 19.95
N THR A 95 -12.08 -30.85 21.20
CA THR A 95 -13.13 -31.13 22.22
C THR A 95 -14.08 -29.95 22.46
N GLY A 96 -14.05 -28.89 21.63
CA GLY A 96 -14.93 -27.74 21.72
C GLY A 96 -14.64 -26.80 22.91
N LYS A 97 -13.44 -26.85 23.45
CA LYS A 97 -12.97 -26.01 24.57
C LYS A 97 -12.18 -24.80 24.08
N ASN A 98 -12.71 -24.09 23.09
CA ASN A 98 -12.01 -22.98 22.42
C ASN A 98 -11.58 -21.88 23.40
N GLY A 99 -12.36 -21.57 24.45
CA GLY A 99 -11.99 -20.59 25.46
C GLY A 99 -10.77 -21.00 26.29
N GLU A 100 -10.62 -22.31 26.61
CA GLU A 100 -9.43 -22.81 27.28
C GLU A 100 -8.21 -22.79 26.32
N ALA A 101 -8.42 -23.15 25.07
CA ALA A 101 -7.39 -23.08 24.02
C ALA A 101 -6.89 -21.64 23.84
N GLN A 102 -7.80 -20.67 23.77
CA GLN A 102 -7.46 -19.25 23.63
C GLN A 102 -6.63 -18.74 24.80
N ARG A 103 -7.01 -19.07 26.05
CA ARG A 103 -6.20 -18.70 27.23
C ARG A 103 -4.80 -19.29 27.16
N MET A 104 -4.69 -20.58 26.78
CA MET A 104 -3.38 -21.23 26.63
C MET A 104 -2.53 -20.60 25.52
N MET A 105 -3.15 -20.13 24.43
CA MET A 105 -2.42 -19.37 23.41
C MET A 105 -1.90 -18.04 23.95
N TYR A 106 -2.71 -17.29 24.70
CA TYR A 106 -2.23 -16.05 25.34
C TYR A 106 -1.05 -16.28 26.30
N ASP A 107 -1.06 -17.39 27.00
CA ASP A 107 -0.01 -17.69 27.99
C ASP A 107 1.27 -18.26 27.34
N HIS A 108 1.16 -18.97 26.20
CA HIS A 108 2.26 -19.83 25.72
C HIS A 108 2.48 -19.86 24.19
N PHE A 109 1.54 -19.39 23.38
CA PHE A 109 1.61 -19.54 21.92
C PHE A 109 1.48 -18.21 21.20
N GLN A 110 2.25 -17.23 21.64
CA GLN A 110 2.45 -15.94 21.01
C GLN A 110 3.92 -15.78 20.63
N CYS A 111 4.23 -14.71 19.85
CA CYS A 111 5.63 -14.36 19.63
C CYS A 111 6.36 -14.16 20.96
N GLY A 112 7.66 -14.36 20.95
CA GLY A 112 8.54 -13.90 22.00
C GLY A 112 8.71 -12.37 21.97
N GLY A 113 9.36 -11.83 22.99
CA GLY A 113 9.64 -10.39 23.06
C GLY A 113 8.38 -9.52 23.10
N LEU A 114 8.47 -8.33 22.51
CA LEU A 114 7.40 -7.33 22.51
C LEU A 114 6.45 -7.44 21.31
N GLY A 115 6.81 -8.23 20.28
CA GLY A 115 6.05 -8.27 19.03
C GLY A 115 5.83 -6.88 18.44
N SER A 116 4.67 -6.65 17.84
CA SER A 116 4.29 -5.36 17.27
C SER A 116 3.97 -4.27 18.31
N SER A 117 4.03 -4.59 19.58
CA SER A 117 3.67 -3.70 20.71
C SER A 117 2.28 -3.06 20.52
N GLY A 118 1.33 -3.81 19.95
CA GLY A 118 0.00 -3.30 19.62
C GLY A 118 0.03 -2.11 18.64
N GLY A 119 0.96 -2.11 17.69
CA GLY A 119 1.11 -1.05 16.69
C GLY A 119 1.88 0.18 17.18
N LYS A 120 2.75 0.04 18.19
CA LYS A 120 3.51 1.15 18.82
C LYS A 120 5.00 0.78 19.00
N SER A 121 5.65 0.34 17.94
CA SER A 121 6.98 -0.27 17.98
C SER A 121 8.14 0.65 17.56
N LYS A 122 7.98 1.98 17.55
CA LYS A 122 9.08 2.86 17.13
C LYS A 122 10.37 2.66 17.94
N ASP A 123 10.26 2.20 19.19
CA ASP A 123 11.35 1.95 20.12
C ASP A 123 11.55 0.45 20.45
N ALA A 124 10.90 -0.46 19.72
CA ALA A 124 11.00 -1.92 19.87
C ALA A 124 11.69 -2.54 18.64
N PRO A 125 12.22 -3.78 18.76
CA PRO A 125 12.89 -4.45 17.63
C PRO A 125 12.02 -4.64 16.39
N TYR A 126 10.71 -4.87 16.58
CA TYR A 126 9.75 -4.93 15.46
C TYR A 126 9.77 -3.67 14.57
N GLY A 127 9.96 -2.49 15.19
CA GLY A 127 10.08 -1.23 14.50
C GLY A 127 8.80 -0.68 13.86
N CYS A 128 8.92 0.44 13.20
CA CYS A 128 7.85 1.05 12.41
C CYS A 128 8.40 1.90 11.25
N PHE A 129 7.57 2.09 10.23
CA PHE A 129 7.81 3.06 9.17
C PHE A 129 7.72 4.49 9.73
N GLN A 130 8.60 5.39 9.28
CA GLN A 130 8.71 6.75 9.81
C GLN A 130 8.82 7.78 8.69
N MET A 131 8.34 9.00 8.96
CA MET A 131 8.69 10.15 8.12
C MET A 131 10.21 10.34 8.07
N LEU A 132 10.72 10.89 6.97
CA LEU A 132 12.12 11.29 6.87
C LEU A 132 12.39 12.59 7.67
N GLY A 133 11.55 13.57 7.49
CA GLY A 133 11.66 14.89 8.15
C GLY A 133 10.83 15.96 7.44
N ASP A 134 11.00 17.19 7.88
CA ASP A 134 10.30 18.35 7.34
C ASP A 134 11.28 19.30 6.69
N LEU A 135 10.93 19.78 5.49
CA LEU A 135 11.56 20.92 4.84
C LEU A 135 10.69 22.15 5.09
N HIS A 136 11.24 23.16 5.72
CA HIS A 136 10.59 24.45 5.96
C HIS A 136 11.13 25.49 4.99
N ILE A 137 10.24 26.24 4.33
CA ILE A 137 10.61 27.35 3.46
C ILE A 137 9.89 28.59 3.96
N ASN A 138 10.66 29.61 4.38
CA ASN A 138 10.15 30.92 4.78
C ASN A 138 10.38 31.91 3.66
N TYR A 139 9.31 32.35 3.02
CA TYR A 139 9.38 33.28 1.89
C TYR A 139 9.36 34.74 2.35
N SER A 140 10.04 35.58 1.59
CA SER A 140 10.03 37.03 1.77
C SER A 140 9.63 37.70 0.47
N TYR A 141 8.63 38.56 0.54
CA TYR A 141 8.11 39.26 -0.64
C TYR A 141 8.38 40.75 -0.55
N PRO A 142 8.77 41.40 -1.64
CA PRO A 142 8.94 42.84 -1.68
C PRO A 142 7.62 43.60 -1.43
N GLN A 143 6.49 42.96 -1.79
CA GLN A 143 5.15 43.51 -1.65
C GLN A 143 4.50 43.04 -0.35
N THR A 144 3.80 43.97 0.33
CA THR A 144 3.03 43.66 1.55
C THR A 144 1.54 43.48 1.28
N GLU A 145 1.12 43.49 0.02
CA GLU A 145 -0.25 43.39 -0.43
C GLU A 145 -0.82 41.97 -0.25
N ASP A 146 -2.16 41.89 -0.21
CA ASP A 146 -2.87 40.64 -0.09
C ASP A 146 -2.58 39.68 -1.25
N THR A 147 -2.71 38.40 -0.97
CA THR A 147 -2.55 37.34 -1.96
C THR A 147 -3.79 37.26 -2.86
N GLY A 148 -3.59 37.24 -4.17
CA GLY A 148 -4.64 37.05 -5.16
C GLY A 148 -4.41 35.80 -6.01
N ASN A 149 -5.48 35.30 -6.64
CA ASN A 149 -5.44 34.24 -7.65
C ASN A 149 -4.65 32.98 -7.23
N TYR A 150 -4.84 32.53 -5.99
CA TYR A 150 -4.14 31.34 -5.48
C TYR A 150 -4.73 30.07 -6.07
N VAL A 151 -3.87 29.20 -6.62
CA VAL A 151 -4.20 27.86 -7.08
C VAL A 151 -3.02 26.92 -6.80
N ARG A 152 -3.29 25.75 -6.23
CA ARG A 152 -2.33 24.63 -6.21
C ARG A 152 -2.94 23.44 -6.92
N THR A 153 -2.12 22.70 -7.68
CA THR A 153 -2.55 21.56 -8.48
C THR A 153 -1.57 20.41 -8.38
N LEU A 154 -2.07 19.20 -8.58
CA LEU A 154 -1.28 18.01 -8.87
C LEU A 154 -1.76 17.43 -10.20
N SER A 155 -0.95 17.53 -11.24
CA SER A 155 -1.21 16.86 -12.52
C SER A 155 -0.95 15.38 -12.38
N LEU A 156 -1.98 14.55 -12.55
CA LEU A 156 -1.83 13.10 -12.60
C LEU A 156 -1.22 12.63 -13.91
N ASN A 157 -1.37 13.40 -14.99
CA ASN A 157 -0.78 13.08 -16.28
C ASN A 157 0.75 13.20 -16.28
N ASP A 158 1.29 14.09 -15.44
CA ASP A 158 2.71 14.46 -15.49
C ASP A 158 3.45 14.19 -14.16
N ALA A 159 2.72 13.84 -13.09
CA ALA A 159 3.22 13.72 -11.71
C ALA A 159 3.96 15.00 -11.25
N VAL A 160 3.46 16.16 -11.62
CA VAL A 160 3.99 17.48 -11.24
C VAL A 160 2.97 18.20 -10.39
N ALA A 161 3.39 18.68 -9.22
CA ALA A 161 2.57 19.62 -8.45
C ALA A 161 3.00 21.06 -8.71
N SER A 162 2.07 21.99 -8.55
CA SER A 162 2.34 23.41 -8.69
C SER A 162 1.53 24.27 -7.70
N THR A 163 2.08 25.41 -7.34
CA THR A 163 1.39 26.47 -6.59
C THR A 163 1.62 27.80 -7.30
N VAL A 164 0.54 28.46 -7.70
CA VAL A 164 0.57 29.74 -8.41
C VAL A 164 -0.27 30.75 -7.65
N PHE A 165 0.25 31.95 -7.43
CA PHE A 165 -0.46 33.05 -6.76
C PHE A 165 0.14 34.39 -7.11
N MET A 166 -0.58 35.45 -6.79
CA MET A 166 -0.12 36.84 -6.96
C MET A 166 0.14 37.50 -5.60
N LYS A 167 1.22 38.28 -5.52
CA LYS A 167 1.45 39.29 -4.48
C LYS A 167 1.57 40.64 -5.17
N GLY A 168 0.58 41.50 -4.99
CA GLY A 168 0.43 42.72 -5.77
C GLY A 168 0.34 42.40 -7.28
N GLU A 169 1.26 42.99 -8.07
CA GLU A 169 1.34 42.75 -9.54
C GLU A 169 2.38 41.66 -9.90
N THR A 170 2.91 40.91 -8.96
CA THR A 170 3.91 39.86 -9.22
C THR A 170 3.29 38.49 -9.08
N THR A 171 3.40 37.69 -10.13
CA THR A 171 3.00 36.28 -10.12
C THR A 171 4.16 35.42 -9.67
N PHE A 172 3.93 34.60 -8.63
CA PHE A 172 4.84 33.59 -8.16
C PHE A 172 4.38 32.20 -8.58
N THR A 173 5.33 31.39 -9.05
CA THR A 173 5.08 30.00 -9.46
C THR A 173 6.07 29.10 -8.71
N ARG A 174 5.55 28.05 -8.09
CA ARG A 174 6.35 26.96 -7.53
C ARG A 174 5.94 25.67 -8.20
N GLU A 175 6.92 24.88 -8.59
CA GLU A 175 6.70 23.55 -9.16
C GLU A 175 7.48 22.51 -8.36
N TYR A 176 6.87 21.36 -8.14
CA TYR A 176 7.42 20.30 -7.29
C TYR A 176 7.44 19.00 -8.09
N ILE A 177 8.58 18.31 -8.09
CA ILE A 177 8.74 16.97 -8.68
C ILE A 177 9.53 16.04 -7.75
N SER A 178 9.08 14.80 -7.65
CA SER A 178 9.90 13.68 -7.21
C SER A 178 10.38 12.97 -8.46
N SER A 179 11.63 13.22 -8.88
CA SER A 179 12.09 12.84 -10.23
C SER A 179 12.21 11.34 -10.39
N HIS A 180 11.41 10.76 -11.28
CA HIS A 180 11.53 9.35 -11.69
C HIS A 180 12.79 9.07 -12.53
N ALA A 181 13.43 10.10 -13.08
CA ALA A 181 14.61 9.97 -13.93
C ALA A 181 15.93 10.28 -13.21
N ASP A 182 15.91 11.16 -12.21
CA ASP A 182 17.12 11.66 -11.54
C ASP A 182 17.22 11.22 -10.08
N ASP A 183 16.17 10.60 -9.53
CA ASP A 183 16.06 10.11 -8.14
C ASP A 183 16.39 11.19 -7.08
N VAL A 184 15.88 12.39 -7.32
CA VAL A 184 15.95 13.55 -6.40
C VAL A 184 14.58 14.21 -6.29
N LEU A 185 14.35 14.94 -5.18
CA LEU A 185 13.24 15.85 -5.05
C LEU A 185 13.69 17.24 -5.50
N ALA A 186 12.85 17.95 -6.23
CA ALA A 186 13.16 19.30 -6.68
C ALA A 186 11.96 20.23 -6.49
N VAL A 187 12.24 21.43 -5.93
CA VAL A 187 11.28 22.52 -5.79
C VAL A 187 11.81 23.72 -6.57
N HIS A 188 11.12 24.09 -7.65
CA HIS A 188 11.43 25.25 -8.46
C HIS A 188 10.58 26.43 -8.00
N VAL A 189 11.22 27.55 -7.72
CA VAL A 189 10.59 28.80 -7.29
C VAL A 189 10.94 29.90 -8.29
N ALA A 190 9.94 30.51 -8.90
CA ALA A 190 10.10 31.56 -9.91
C ALA A 190 9.09 32.69 -9.71
N ALA A 191 9.41 33.86 -10.26
CA ALA A 191 8.52 35.01 -10.33
C ALA A 191 8.57 35.63 -11.73
N ASP A 192 7.46 36.25 -12.18
CA ASP A 192 7.40 36.96 -13.46
C ASP A 192 8.20 38.28 -13.47
N LYS A 193 8.54 38.80 -12.30
CA LYS A 193 9.43 39.96 -12.14
C LYS A 193 10.80 39.52 -11.60
N LYS A 194 11.86 39.92 -12.30
CA LYS A 194 13.25 39.62 -11.92
C LYS A 194 13.59 40.15 -10.52
N GLY A 195 14.44 39.41 -9.80
CA GLY A 195 14.89 39.77 -8.46
C GLY A 195 13.82 39.68 -7.38
N SER A 196 12.69 38.98 -7.64
CA SER A 196 11.58 38.90 -6.69
C SER A 196 11.60 37.65 -5.82
N VAL A 197 12.46 36.66 -6.11
CA VAL A 197 12.53 35.40 -5.35
C VAL A 197 13.47 35.55 -4.17
N SER A 198 12.93 35.46 -2.95
CA SER A 198 13.69 35.45 -1.69
C SER A 198 13.05 34.50 -0.71
N PHE A 199 13.86 33.61 -0.12
CA PHE A 199 13.39 32.65 0.88
C PHE A 199 14.55 32.12 1.74
N GLU A 200 14.22 31.52 2.87
CA GLU A 200 15.12 30.76 3.73
C GLU A 200 14.62 29.32 3.85
N VAL A 201 15.53 28.34 3.77
CA VAL A 201 15.26 26.91 3.87
C VAL A 201 15.92 26.32 5.09
N SER A 202 15.19 25.47 5.82
CA SER A 202 15.72 24.66 6.92
C SER A 202 15.11 23.27 6.92
N LEU A 203 15.78 22.33 7.59
CA LEU A 203 15.28 20.97 7.84
C LEU A 203 14.94 20.80 9.32
N SER A 204 13.99 19.91 9.61
CA SER A 204 13.75 19.44 10.97
C SER A 204 13.29 17.98 10.98
N ARG A 205 13.51 17.32 12.12
CA ARG A 205 12.97 16.00 12.42
C ARG A 205 12.75 15.92 13.93
N PRO A 206 11.67 15.29 14.43
CA PRO A 206 11.35 15.25 15.85
C PRO A 206 12.41 14.58 16.73
N GLU A 207 13.12 13.58 16.19
CA GLU A 207 14.11 12.80 16.94
C GLU A 207 15.23 12.28 16.04
N ARG A 208 16.38 11.90 16.62
CA ARG A 208 17.47 11.16 15.98
C ARG A 208 17.97 11.82 14.68
N ALA A 209 18.16 13.12 14.73
CA ALA A 209 18.69 13.93 13.64
C ALA A 209 19.76 14.88 14.14
N THR A 210 20.83 14.98 13.38
CA THR A 210 21.84 16.03 13.49
C THR A 210 21.74 16.90 12.26
N LEU A 211 21.66 18.21 12.48
CA LEU A 211 21.58 19.21 11.42
C LEU A 211 22.89 19.97 11.35
N SER A 212 23.37 20.22 10.15
CA SER A 212 24.56 21.03 9.90
C SER A 212 24.50 21.73 8.55
N VAL A 213 25.32 22.73 8.36
CA VAL A 213 25.56 23.35 7.07
C VAL A 213 27.05 23.27 6.78
N GLN A 214 27.40 22.70 5.63
CA GLN A 214 28.78 22.64 5.12
C GLN A 214 28.83 23.33 3.77
N GLU A 215 29.62 24.38 3.65
CA GLU A 215 29.61 25.26 2.48
C GLU A 215 28.18 25.78 2.21
N ASN A 216 27.60 25.42 1.07
CA ASN A 216 26.23 25.75 0.66
C ASN A 216 25.33 24.52 0.62
N THR A 217 25.54 23.55 1.52
CA THR A 217 24.77 22.33 1.64
C THR A 217 24.19 22.21 3.04
N LEU A 218 22.87 22.15 3.13
CA LEU A 218 22.17 21.82 4.38
C LEU A 218 22.10 20.29 4.50
N ILE A 219 22.49 19.77 5.66
CA ILE A 219 22.65 18.34 5.91
C ILE A 219 21.79 17.95 7.11
N MET A 220 21.04 16.88 6.95
CA MET A 220 20.36 16.15 8.03
C MET A 220 20.80 14.69 7.98
N GLU A 221 21.38 14.21 9.06
CA GLU A 221 21.82 12.83 9.19
C GLU A 221 21.45 12.23 10.54
N GLY A 222 21.34 10.93 10.61
CA GLY A 222 21.02 10.26 11.85
C GLY A 222 21.01 8.75 11.75
N GLN A 223 20.64 8.12 12.86
CA GLN A 223 20.46 6.70 12.97
C GLN A 223 19.18 6.39 13.75
N LEU A 224 18.29 5.60 13.15
CA LEU A 224 17.01 5.23 13.76
C LEU A 224 17.22 4.26 14.93
N ASN A 225 16.19 4.08 15.76
CA ASN A 225 16.22 3.14 16.87
C ASN A 225 16.17 1.70 16.33
N ASP A 226 17.06 0.82 16.80
CA ASP A 226 17.06 -0.61 16.48
C ASP A 226 16.18 -1.45 17.43
N GLY A 227 15.60 -0.81 18.46
CA GLY A 227 14.80 -1.47 19.49
C GLY A 227 15.59 -2.11 20.61
N TYR A 228 16.90 -2.30 20.46
CA TYR A 228 17.81 -2.88 21.47
C TYR A 228 18.73 -1.84 22.11
N GLY A 229 18.73 -0.60 21.62
CA GLY A 229 19.61 0.45 22.09
C GLY A 229 21.07 0.26 21.69
N THR A 230 21.30 -0.38 20.53
CA THR A 230 22.62 -0.58 19.93
C THR A 230 22.83 0.33 18.72
N ASP A 231 23.91 0.16 17.98
CA ASP A 231 24.25 0.97 16.76
C ASP A 231 23.80 0.27 15.47
N LYS A 232 22.78 -0.58 15.51
CA LYS A 232 22.32 -1.38 14.37
C LYS A 232 21.11 -0.80 13.63
N GLY A 233 20.55 0.30 14.13
CA GLY A 233 19.42 0.97 13.48
C GLY A 233 19.83 1.57 12.13
N VAL A 234 18.85 1.75 11.25
CA VAL A 234 19.03 2.30 9.91
C VAL A 234 19.65 3.69 9.98
N ARG A 235 20.74 3.89 9.24
CA ARG A 235 21.38 5.20 9.06
C ARG A 235 20.84 5.88 7.83
N TYR A 236 20.68 7.20 7.92
CA TYR A 236 20.18 8.01 6.80
C TYR A 236 20.98 9.29 6.64
N LEU A 237 20.99 9.79 5.42
CA LEU A 237 21.59 11.06 5.05
C LEU A 237 20.67 11.80 4.08
N THR A 238 20.38 13.06 4.39
CA THR A 238 19.62 13.96 3.50
C THR A 238 20.47 15.21 3.28
N LYS A 239 20.62 15.63 2.03
CA LYS A 239 21.32 16.85 1.65
C LYS A 239 20.43 17.75 0.82
N VAL A 240 20.45 19.05 1.12
CA VAL A 240 19.72 20.07 0.37
C VAL A 240 20.70 21.09 -0.17
N GLN A 241 20.57 21.39 -1.47
CA GLN A 241 21.34 22.45 -2.13
C GLN A 241 20.41 23.34 -2.96
N ILE A 242 20.81 24.59 -3.16
CA ILE A 242 20.05 25.56 -3.94
C ILE A 242 20.86 25.98 -5.16
N VAL A 243 20.22 25.90 -6.34
CA VAL A 243 20.75 26.43 -7.59
C VAL A 243 19.91 27.66 -7.96
N ASN A 244 20.51 28.85 -7.96
CA ASN A 244 19.80 30.10 -8.23
C ASN A 244 20.30 30.77 -9.50
N LYS A 245 19.40 31.57 -10.11
CA LYS A 245 19.71 32.46 -11.20
C LYS A 245 19.50 33.91 -10.73
N GLY A 246 20.56 34.68 -10.73
CA GLY A 246 20.58 36.00 -10.08
C GLY A 246 20.52 35.87 -8.56
N GLY A 247 20.52 37.02 -7.88
CA GLY A 247 20.46 37.08 -6.42
C GLY A 247 21.71 36.55 -5.71
N GLU A 248 21.60 36.38 -4.41
CA GLU A 248 22.68 35.94 -3.54
C GLU A 248 22.25 34.74 -2.69
N LEU A 249 23.08 33.70 -2.65
CA LEU A 249 22.93 32.54 -1.76
C LEU A 249 23.82 32.73 -0.54
N THR A 250 23.25 32.63 0.65
CA THR A 250 23.96 32.72 1.93
C THR A 250 23.69 31.50 2.80
N ALA A 251 24.70 31.06 3.54
CA ALA A 251 24.61 29.94 4.46
C ALA A 251 24.57 30.45 5.90
N GLY A 252 23.54 30.08 6.65
CA GLY A 252 23.42 30.28 8.10
C GLY A 252 23.99 29.09 8.89
N SER A 253 23.70 29.00 10.17
CA SER A 253 24.13 27.88 11.02
C SER A 253 23.40 26.56 10.67
N ASN A 254 22.11 26.64 10.38
CA ASN A 254 21.22 25.51 10.01
C ASN A 254 20.25 25.88 8.89
N THR A 255 20.56 26.91 8.10
CA THR A 255 19.69 27.42 7.03
C THR A 255 20.50 27.76 5.79
N LEU A 256 19.83 27.74 4.64
CA LEU A 256 20.29 28.34 3.40
C LEU A 256 19.29 29.43 3.00
N ALA A 257 19.77 30.59 2.60
CA ALA A 257 18.88 31.68 2.18
C ALA A 257 19.23 32.21 0.80
N ILE A 258 18.21 32.52 0.04
CA ILE A 258 18.28 33.18 -1.27
C ILE A 258 17.67 34.59 -1.12
N ALA A 259 18.36 35.58 -1.65
CA ALA A 259 17.88 36.95 -1.72
C ALA A 259 17.90 37.47 -3.16
N ASN A 260 16.76 38.04 -3.60
CA ASN A 260 16.60 38.77 -4.87
C ASN A 260 17.00 37.96 -6.13
N ALA A 261 16.73 36.67 -6.15
CA ALA A 261 16.93 35.86 -7.34
C ALA A 261 15.79 36.04 -8.39
N ASP A 262 16.07 35.72 -9.63
CA ASP A 262 15.06 35.63 -10.69
C ASP A 262 14.26 34.32 -10.58
N GLU A 263 14.98 33.23 -10.30
CA GLU A 263 14.45 31.89 -10.02
C GLU A 263 15.46 31.10 -9.17
N ALA A 264 14.98 30.06 -8.47
CA ALA A 264 15.82 29.14 -7.73
C ALA A 264 15.23 27.73 -7.74
N VAL A 265 16.10 26.72 -7.70
CA VAL A 265 15.74 25.30 -7.56
C VAL A 265 16.34 24.78 -6.27
N ILE A 266 15.49 24.28 -5.37
CA ILE A 266 15.90 23.52 -4.18
C ILE A 266 15.98 22.06 -4.59
N LEU A 267 17.18 21.45 -4.49
CA LEU A 267 17.43 20.06 -4.79
C LEU A 267 17.62 19.29 -3.47
N ILE A 268 16.91 18.19 -3.30
CA ILE A 268 16.99 17.35 -2.13
C ILE A 268 17.34 15.93 -2.58
N SER A 269 18.40 15.36 -2.02
CA SER A 269 18.77 13.95 -2.17
C SER A 269 18.81 13.29 -0.81
N THR A 270 18.32 12.08 -0.72
CA THR A 270 18.31 11.27 0.50
C THR A 270 18.55 9.80 0.16
N SER A 271 19.12 9.06 1.10
CA SER A 271 19.26 7.61 1.05
C SER A 271 19.55 7.06 2.45
N THR A 272 19.40 5.73 2.60
CA THR A 272 19.65 5.01 3.85
C THR A 272 20.54 3.79 3.61
N ASP A 273 21.18 3.28 4.66
CA ASP A 273 21.99 2.05 4.59
C ASP A 273 21.15 0.75 4.60
N MET A 274 19.82 0.84 4.59
CA MET A 274 18.95 -0.34 4.58
C MET A 274 19.10 -1.15 3.29
N LEU A 275 18.96 -0.51 2.14
CA LEU A 275 19.10 -1.12 0.81
C LEU A 275 20.40 -0.72 0.11
N ASP A 276 21.01 0.42 0.46
CA ASP A 276 22.21 0.96 -0.18
C ASP A 276 23.34 1.15 0.83
N LYS A 277 24.31 0.25 0.84
CA LYS A 277 25.47 0.36 1.75
C LYS A 277 26.39 1.55 1.44
N GLU A 278 26.31 2.08 0.24
CA GLU A 278 27.05 3.26 -0.22
C GLU A 278 26.20 4.54 -0.18
N TYR A 279 25.10 4.54 0.61
CA TYR A 279 24.08 5.59 0.66
C TYR A 279 24.63 7.02 0.73
N THR A 280 25.76 7.25 1.41
CA THR A 280 26.36 8.57 1.51
C THR A 280 26.95 9.05 0.18
N SER A 281 27.63 8.18 -0.55
CA SER A 281 28.16 8.50 -1.88
C SER A 281 27.06 8.58 -2.93
N THR A 282 25.99 7.79 -2.77
CA THR A 282 24.79 7.88 -3.62
C THR A 282 24.14 9.25 -3.50
N VAL A 283 23.90 9.75 -2.26
CA VAL A 283 23.33 11.09 -2.02
C VAL A 283 24.16 12.18 -2.69
N ASP A 284 25.50 12.13 -2.55
CA ASP A 284 26.39 13.11 -3.17
C ASP A 284 26.35 13.03 -4.70
N SER A 285 26.40 11.83 -5.25
CA SER A 285 26.39 11.60 -6.70
C SER A 285 25.11 12.11 -7.35
N LEU A 286 23.94 11.83 -6.74
CA LEU A 286 22.65 12.26 -7.26
C LEU A 286 22.53 13.80 -7.28
N LEU A 287 22.93 14.48 -6.19
CA LEU A 287 22.95 15.94 -6.17
C LEU A 287 23.88 16.55 -7.21
N GLU A 288 25.12 16.02 -7.33
CA GLU A 288 26.08 16.50 -8.29
C GLU A 288 25.64 16.30 -9.76
N GLN A 289 24.85 15.27 -10.03
CA GLN A 289 24.24 15.05 -11.34
C GLN A 289 23.06 16.00 -11.57
N ALA A 290 22.18 16.14 -10.59
CA ALA A 290 21.00 17.01 -10.65
C ALA A 290 21.38 18.47 -10.90
N LYS A 291 22.39 19.01 -10.21
CA LYS A 291 22.90 20.39 -10.39
C LYS A 291 23.36 20.71 -11.82
N LYS A 292 23.73 19.72 -12.61
CA LYS A 292 24.19 19.92 -14.00
C LYS A 292 23.03 20.06 -14.97
N ARG A 293 21.80 19.83 -14.53
CA ARG A 293 20.59 19.94 -15.34
C ARG A 293 19.80 21.21 -14.97
N SER A 294 19.16 21.85 -15.96
CA SER A 294 18.13 22.83 -15.64
C SER A 294 16.87 22.13 -15.15
N PHE A 295 16.10 22.82 -14.31
CA PHE A 295 14.82 22.27 -13.81
C PHE A 295 13.91 21.80 -14.95
N GLU A 296 13.79 22.58 -16.02
CA GLU A 296 12.96 22.21 -17.18
C GLU A 296 13.39 20.89 -17.85
N LYS A 297 14.71 20.63 -17.96
CA LYS A 297 15.20 19.35 -18.50
C LYS A 297 14.98 18.19 -17.54
N MET A 298 15.07 18.44 -16.23
CA MET A 298 14.77 17.45 -15.20
C MET A 298 13.27 17.12 -15.23
N LYS A 299 12.40 18.13 -15.28
CA LYS A 299 10.96 17.96 -15.37
C LYS A 299 10.56 17.17 -16.62
N GLN A 300 11.12 17.48 -17.78
CA GLN A 300 10.84 16.74 -19.02
C GLN A 300 11.27 15.26 -18.93
N ALA A 301 12.44 14.97 -18.34
CA ALA A 301 12.90 13.61 -18.15
C ALA A 301 12.02 12.85 -17.15
N HIS A 302 11.62 13.50 -16.06
CA HIS A 302 10.68 12.97 -15.07
C HIS A 302 9.34 12.60 -15.72
N ILE A 303 8.73 13.54 -16.45
CA ILE A 303 7.45 13.31 -17.14
C ILE A 303 7.55 12.15 -18.12
N ALA A 304 8.63 12.08 -18.90
CA ALA A 304 8.82 10.99 -19.86
C ALA A 304 8.89 9.63 -19.17
N ALA A 305 9.70 9.49 -18.09
CA ALA A 305 9.82 8.25 -17.34
C ALA A 305 8.51 7.84 -16.63
N TYR A 306 7.78 8.81 -16.05
CA TYR A 306 6.50 8.56 -15.41
C TYR A 306 5.43 8.08 -16.41
N LYS A 307 5.33 8.73 -17.57
CA LYS A 307 4.35 8.41 -18.61
C LYS A 307 4.54 7.03 -19.23
N GLU A 308 5.74 6.46 -19.19
CA GLU A 308 5.96 5.07 -19.63
C GLU A 308 5.03 4.07 -18.91
N LYS A 309 4.60 4.38 -17.68
CA LYS A 309 3.66 3.57 -16.89
C LYS A 309 2.25 4.16 -16.92
N PHE A 310 2.11 5.47 -16.72
CA PHE A 310 0.80 6.10 -16.55
C PHE A 310 -0.06 6.03 -17.81
N ASP A 311 0.50 6.29 -18.99
CA ASP A 311 -0.22 6.35 -20.26
C ASP A 311 -0.68 4.97 -20.80
N ARG A 312 -0.36 3.87 -20.09
CA ARG A 312 -0.76 2.51 -20.50
C ARG A 312 -2.24 2.21 -20.33
N VAL A 313 -2.92 2.93 -19.45
CA VAL A 313 -4.35 2.72 -19.15
C VAL A 313 -5.06 4.07 -19.04
N GLU A 314 -6.15 4.20 -19.74
CA GLU A 314 -7.05 5.34 -19.69
C GLU A 314 -8.47 4.87 -19.33
N LEU A 315 -9.15 5.62 -18.48
CA LEU A 315 -10.56 5.45 -18.17
C LEU A 315 -11.28 6.78 -18.40
N TRP A 316 -12.15 6.79 -19.39
CA TRP A 316 -12.97 7.96 -19.70
C TRP A 316 -14.44 7.69 -19.36
N LEU A 317 -15.02 8.47 -18.46
CA LEU A 317 -16.42 8.38 -18.05
C LEU A 317 -17.15 9.73 -18.23
N GLY A 318 -16.56 10.67 -18.91
CA GLY A 318 -17.08 12.01 -19.15
C GLY A 318 -15.97 13.07 -19.14
N GLU A 319 -16.32 14.29 -19.51
CA GLU A 319 -15.39 15.43 -19.47
C GLU A 319 -15.02 15.80 -18.04
N GLN A 320 -13.71 16.02 -17.76
CA GLN A 320 -13.25 16.47 -16.46
C GLN A 320 -13.62 17.93 -16.19
N ASP A 321 -14.11 18.22 -15.01
CA ASP A 321 -14.19 19.58 -14.51
C ASP A 321 -12.85 19.97 -13.88
N ASN A 322 -12.05 20.74 -14.63
CA ASN A 322 -10.76 21.26 -14.18
C ASN A 322 -10.85 22.67 -13.55
N THR A 323 -12.06 23.15 -13.25
CA THR A 323 -12.32 24.47 -12.67
C THR A 323 -12.74 24.39 -11.19
N THR A 324 -13.60 23.45 -10.86
CA THR A 324 -14.07 23.23 -9.48
C THR A 324 -12.98 22.58 -8.64
N PRO A 325 -12.69 23.10 -7.45
CA PRO A 325 -11.74 22.48 -6.52
C PRO A 325 -12.10 21.03 -6.19
N THR A 326 -11.08 20.17 -6.05
CA THR A 326 -11.24 18.74 -5.80
C THR A 326 -12.05 18.44 -4.52
N ASN A 327 -11.82 19.19 -3.46
CA ASN A 327 -12.57 19.06 -2.21
C ASN A 327 -14.06 19.44 -2.37
N GLU A 328 -14.39 20.36 -3.26
CA GLU A 328 -15.76 20.72 -3.57
C GLU A 328 -16.43 19.64 -4.46
N ARG A 329 -15.73 19.11 -5.46
CA ARG A 329 -16.20 17.95 -6.26
C ARG A 329 -16.43 16.74 -5.35
N LEU A 330 -15.50 16.46 -4.44
CA LEU A 330 -15.64 15.37 -3.45
C LEU A 330 -16.90 15.55 -2.58
N ALA A 331 -17.13 16.77 -2.09
CA ALA A 331 -18.33 17.08 -1.29
C ALA A 331 -19.63 16.94 -2.10
N GLY A 332 -19.62 17.35 -3.39
CA GLY A 332 -20.75 17.23 -4.30
C GLY A 332 -21.02 15.81 -4.79
N PHE A 333 -20.04 14.92 -4.80
CA PHE A 333 -20.12 13.59 -5.43
C PHE A 333 -21.26 12.71 -4.88
N GLN A 334 -21.73 12.96 -3.66
CA GLN A 334 -22.87 12.22 -3.07
C GLN A 334 -24.18 12.49 -3.79
N THR A 335 -24.39 13.71 -4.26
CA THR A 335 -25.63 14.20 -4.85
C THR A 335 -25.54 14.46 -6.36
N ASP A 336 -24.36 14.80 -6.82
CA ASP A 336 -24.12 15.19 -8.21
C ASP A 336 -23.87 13.97 -9.11
N ASP A 337 -24.17 14.11 -10.37
CA ASP A 337 -23.86 13.13 -11.40
C ASP A 337 -22.51 13.52 -12.04
N ASP A 338 -21.41 13.11 -11.40
CA ASP A 338 -20.03 13.37 -11.84
C ASP A 338 -19.27 12.05 -12.05
N PRO A 339 -19.57 11.29 -13.11
CA PRO A 339 -18.85 10.05 -13.41
C PRO A 339 -17.38 10.29 -13.75
N ALA A 340 -17.02 11.47 -14.25
CA ALA A 340 -15.64 11.84 -14.52
C ALA A 340 -14.79 11.89 -13.22
N PHE A 341 -15.39 12.25 -12.08
CA PHE A 341 -14.71 12.22 -10.80
C PHE A 341 -14.36 10.78 -10.37
N ALA A 342 -15.22 9.80 -10.67
CA ALA A 342 -14.89 8.38 -10.44
C ALA A 342 -13.70 7.93 -11.31
N ALA A 343 -13.64 8.40 -12.58
CA ALA A 343 -12.49 8.13 -13.45
C ALA A 343 -11.21 8.80 -12.93
N LEU A 344 -11.31 10.03 -12.41
CA LEU A 344 -10.19 10.71 -11.75
C LEU A 344 -9.69 9.91 -10.54
N TYR A 345 -10.60 9.40 -9.71
CA TYR A 345 -10.23 8.60 -8.53
C TYR A 345 -9.55 7.28 -8.90
N PHE A 346 -10.02 6.60 -9.95
CA PHE A 346 -9.35 5.43 -10.50
C PHE A 346 -7.92 5.74 -10.95
N GLN A 347 -7.73 6.82 -11.72
CA GLN A 347 -6.40 7.22 -12.16
C GLN A 347 -5.53 7.73 -11.01
N TYR A 348 -6.15 8.28 -9.96
CA TYR A 348 -5.43 8.63 -8.74
C TYR A 348 -4.88 7.40 -8.00
N GLY A 349 -5.63 6.30 -7.93
CA GLY A 349 -5.12 5.02 -7.42
C GLY A 349 -3.89 4.54 -8.21
N ARG A 350 -3.95 4.57 -9.55
CA ARG A 350 -2.80 4.24 -10.41
C ARG A 350 -1.62 5.20 -10.17
N TYR A 351 -1.89 6.50 -10.04
CA TYR A 351 -0.87 7.50 -9.70
C TYR A 351 -0.18 7.17 -8.38
N LEU A 352 -0.93 6.86 -7.33
CA LEU A 352 -0.38 6.49 -6.01
C LEU A 352 0.49 5.22 -6.10
N MET A 353 0.08 4.24 -6.89
CA MET A 353 0.87 3.03 -7.12
C MET A 353 2.19 3.33 -7.81
N ILE A 354 2.18 4.09 -8.91
CA ILE A 354 3.37 4.44 -9.68
C ILE A 354 4.33 5.35 -8.88
N SER A 355 3.76 6.26 -8.08
CA SER A 355 4.53 7.21 -7.28
C SER A 355 5.02 6.62 -5.95
N GLY A 356 4.35 5.57 -5.44
CA GLY A 356 4.61 5.02 -4.11
C GLY A 356 5.59 3.84 -4.10
N THR A 357 5.79 3.15 -5.22
CA THR A 357 6.71 2.00 -5.31
C THR A 357 7.45 1.96 -6.65
N ASP A 358 8.57 1.29 -6.64
CA ASP A 358 9.42 1.01 -7.82
C ASP A 358 9.89 -0.44 -7.76
N GLU A 359 10.24 -1.04 -8.88
CA GLU A 359 10.61 -2.46 -8.99
C GLU A 359 11.79 -2.90 -8.11
N ASN A 360 12.60 -1.96 -7.61
CA ASN A 360 13.76 -2.21 -6.75
C ASN A 360 13.56 -1.68 -5.31
N SER A 361 12.35 -1.27 -4.97
CA SER A 361 11.98 -0.68 -3.69
C SER A 361 11.48 -1.74 -2.68
N LEU A 362 11.11 -1.31 -1.48
CA LEU A 362 10.31 -2.10 -0.54
C LEU A 362 8.84 -2.11 -0.97
N PRO A 363 8.04 -3.09 -0.52
CA PRO A 363 6.60 -3.06 -0.74
C PRO A 363 5.95 -1.82 -0.12
N LEU A 364 4.83 -1.39 -0.72
CA LEU A 364 3.95 -0.41 -0.11
C LEU A 364 3.45 -0.95 1.24
N ASN A 365 3.70 -0.20 2.29
CA ASN A 365 3.20 -0.49 3.63
C ASN A 365 1.80 0.12 3.84
N LEU A 366 1.25 0.11 5.07
CA LEU A 366 -0.06 0.69 5.37
C LEU A 366 -0.17 2.18 4.99
N GLN A 367 0.94 2.92 5.05
CA GLN A 367 1.02 4.33 4.66
C GLN A 367 1.43 4.52 3.18
N GLY A 368 1.67 3.44 2.44
CA GLY A 368 2.31 3.52 1.13
C GLY A 368 3.74 4.03 1.24
N LEU A 369 4.00 5.21 0.68
CA LEU A 369 5.27 5.94 0.81
C LEU A 369 5.16 7.11 1.79
N TRP A 370 3.95 7.61 2.08
CA TRP A 370 3.73 8.91 2.71
C TRP A 370 3.34 8.80 4.19
N ALA A 371 4.15 9.40 5.05
CA ALA A 371 3.93 9.51 6.48
C ALA A 371 4.39 10.87 7.00
N ASN A 372 3.76 11.35 8.07
CA ASN A 372 4.11 12.61 8.73
C ASN A 372 4.48 12.43 10.22
N GLN A 373 4.72 11.17 10.64
CA GLN A 373 4.99 10.82 12.03
C GLN A 373 6.18 9.87 12.15
N VAL A 374 6.83 9.87 13.31
CA VAL A 374 7.87 8.90 13.68
C VAL A 374 7.30 7.63 14.32
N GLN A 375 6.07 7.67 14.81
CA GLN A 375 5.27 6.51 15.16
C GLN A 375 4.02 6.51 14.29
N THR A 376 4.08 5.80 13.20
CA THR A 376 2.94 5.66 12.27
C THR A 376 1.86 4.75 12.86
N PRO A 377 0.59 4.95 12.49
CA PRO A 377 -0.49 4.07 12.88
C PRO A 377 -0.19 2.61 12.52
N TRP A 378 -0.40 1.69 13.48
CA TRP A 378 -0.08 0.26 13.35
C TRP A 378 1.34 -0.01 12.83
N ASN A 379 2.31 0.81 13.25
CA ASN A 379 3.70 0.75 12.80
C ASN A 379 3.90 1.02 11.29
N GLY A 380 2.86 1.32 10.53
CA GLY A 380 2.95 1.38 9.07
C GLY A 380 3.48 0.06 8.48
N ASP A 381 3.18 -1.08 9.08
CA ASP A 381 3.78 -2.37 8.72
C ASP A 381 3.05 -3.10 7.57
N TYR A 382 3.40 -4.35 7.33
CA TYR A 382 2.77 -5.22 6.33
C TYR A 382 1.76 -6.13 7.02
N HIS A 383 0.49 -5.70 7.08
CA HIS A 383 -0.60 -6.55 7.52
C HIS A 383 -0.96 -7.55 6.42
N LEU A 384 -0.83 -8.86 6.75
CA LEU A 384 -0.99 -9.98 5.81
C LEU A 384 -2.39 -10.63 5.88
N ASN A 385 -3.33 -10.00 6.55
CA ASN A 385 -4.71 -10.49 6.61
C ASN A 385 -5.65 -9.77 5.63
N ILE A 386 -5.14 -8.79 4.86
CA ILE A 386 -5.80 -8.11 3.74
C ILE A 386 -4.97 -6.93 3.17
N ASN A 387 -4.36 -6.09 4.03
CA ASN A 387 -3.96 -4.73 3.64
C ASN A 387 -2.83 -4.73 2.60
N VAL A 388 -1.72 -5.43 2.84
CA VAL A 388 -0.62 -5.44 1.86
C VAL A 388 -1.05 -6.12 0.56
N GLN A 389 -1.86 -7.17 0.64
CA GLN A 389 -2.39 -7.83 -0.55
C GLN A 389 -3.26 -6.87 -1.37
N MET A 390 -4.14 -6.12 -0.68
CA MET A 390 -5.00 -5.12 -1.31
C MET A 390 -4.20 -4.02 -2.00
N ASN A 391 -3.07 -3.60 -1.45
CA ASN A 391 -2.18 -2.63 -2.10
C ASN A 391 -1.75 -3.08 -3.50
N TYR A 392 -1.66 -4.39 -3.74
CA TYR A 392 -1.14 -4.94 -4.99
C TYR A 392 -2.20 -5.53 -5.93
N TRP A 393 -3.49 -5.54 -5.55
CA TRP A 393 -4.56 -6.01 -6.43
C TRP A 393 -4.65 -5.27 -7.78
N PRO A 394 -4.37 -3.95 -7.89
CA PRO A 394 -4.46 -3.26 -9.17
C PRO A 394 -3.28 -3.49 -10.11
N VAL A 395 -2.14 -4.00 -9.64
CA VAL A 395 -0.88 -3.96 -10.44
C VAL A 395 -0.98 -4.70 -11.76
N GLU A 396 -1.57 -5.89 -11.77
CA GLU A 396 -1.69 -6.68 -13.00
C GLU A 396 -2.81 -6.15 -13.90
N VAL A 397 -4.01 -5.96 -13.34
CA VAL A 397 -5.19 -5.51 -14.10
C VAL A 397 -5.05 -4.08 -14.64
N CYS A 398 -4.19 -3.26 -14.01
CA CYS A 398 -3.89 -1.89 -14.44
C CYS A 398 -2.59 -1.75 -15.26
N ASN A 399 -2.07 -2.86 -15.79
CA ASN A 399 -0.88 -2.91 -16.66
C ASN A 399 0.36 -2.26 -16.01
N LEU A 400 0.65 -2.66 -14.75
CA LEU A 400 1.77 -2.20 -13.92
C LEU A 400 2.56 -3.39 -13.34
N SER A 401 2.63 -4.50 -14.07
CA SER A 401 3.19 -5.79 -13.61
C SER A 401 4.58 -5.67 -12.98
N GLU A 402 5.45 -4.80 -13.48
CA GLU A 402 6.79 -4.58 -12.93
C GLU A 402 6.75 -4.07 -11.48
N LEU A 403 5.68 -3.36 -11.10
CA LEU A 403 5.50 -2.87 -9.74
C LEU A 403 5.01 -3.93 -8.76
N HIS A 404 4.72 -5.15 -9.23
CA HIS A 404 4.45 -6.31 -8.35
C HIS A 404 5.73 -6.89 -7.73
N LYS A 405 6.87 -6.64 -8.36
CA LYS A 405 8.17 -7.22 -7.98
C LYS A 405 8.55 -6.98 -6.51
N PRO A 406 8.37 -5.79 -5.90
CA PRO A 406 8.70 -5.60 -4.49
C PRO A 406 7.97 -6.57 -3.55
N LEU A 407 6.69 -6.84 -3.78
CA LEU A 407 5.94 -7.80 -2.96
C LEU A 407 6.39 -9.24 -3.23
N ILE A 408 6.71 -9.57 -4.47
CA ILE A 408 7.25 -10.89 -4.86
C ILE A 408 8.59 -11.14 -4.18
N ASP A 409 9.52 -10.19 -4.27
CA ASP A 409 10.85 -10.27 -3.66
C ASP A 409 10.74 -10.34 -2.12
N PHE A 410 9.87 -9.53 -1.53
CA PHE A 410 9.59 -9.58 -0.10
C PHE A 410 9.07 -10.97 0.32
N THR A 411 8.08 -11.51 -0.41
CA THR A 411 7.52 -12.84 -0.13
C THR A 411 8.59 -13.92 -0.14
N GLN A 412 9.49 -13.91 -1.13
CA GLN A 412 10.61 -14.84 -1.17
C GLN A 412 11.61 -14.60 -0.03
N SER A 413 11.83 -13.35 0.36
CA SER A 413 12.80 -12.97 1.41
C SER A 413 12.40 -13.42 2.81
N ILE A 414 11.11 -13.57 3.10
CA ILE A 414 10.60 -14.00 4.41
C ILE A 414 10.56 -15.52 4.57
N VAL A 415 10.83 -16.31 3.52
CA VAL A 415 10.80 -17.78 3.56
C VAL A 415 11.69 -18.36 4.65
N PRO A 416 12.97 -17.97 4.80
CA PRO A 416 13.81 -18.53 5.88
C PRO A 416 13.29 -18.25 7.28
N SER A 417 12.77 -17.06 7.54
CA SER A 417 12.11 -16.71 8.82
C SER A 417 10.83 -17.51 9.01
N GLY A 418 10.06 -17.69 7.93
CA GLY A 418 8.85 -18.52 7.94
C GLY A 418 9.12 -20.00 8.21
N GLU A 419 10.22 -20.55 7.73
CA GLU A 419 10.67 -21.91 8.04
C GLU A 419 11.04 -22.05 9.53
N ALA A 420 11.77 -21.09 10.08
CA ALA A 420 12.10 -21.06 11.50
C ALA A 420 10.82 -20.98 12.36
N THR A 421 9.85 -20.17 11.95
CA THR A 421 8.54 -20.08 12.61
C THR A 421 7.76 -21.40 12.53
N ALA A 422 7.74 -22.06 11.36
CA ALA A 422 7.08 -23.36 11.17
C ALA A 422 7.66 -24.43 12.12
N GLN A 423 8.98 -24.49 12.24
CA GLN A 423 9.64 -25.42 13.15
C GLN A 423 9.38 -25.08 14.61
N THR A 424 9.52 -23.81 15.00
CA THR A 424 9.45 -23.39 16.41
C THR A 424 8.05 -23.51 16.97
N PHE A 425 7.01 -23.15 16.20
CA PHE A 425 5.63 -23.12 16.70
C PHE A 425 4.84 -24.39 16.39
N TYR A 426 5.13 -25.04 15.25
CA TYR A 426 4.32 -26.15 14.76
C TYR A 426 5.08 -27.47 14.63
N GLY A 427 6.42 -27.46 14.69
CA GLY A 427 7.25 -28.63 14.41
C GLY A 427 7.07 -29.15 13.00
N ALA A 428 6.76 -28.27 12.07
CA ALA A 428 6.39 -28.59 10.69
C ALA A 428 7.48 -28.16 9.69
N ASN A 429 7.61 -28.91 8.59
CA ASN A 429 8.41 -28.50 7.44
C ASN A 429 7.64 -27.50 6.58
N GLY A 430 8.35 -26.82 5.69
CA GLY A 430 7.81 -25.74 4.89
C GLY A 430 7.87 -24.40 5.65
N TRP A 431 7.15 -23.39 5.19
CA TRP A 431 7.19 -22.04 5.76
C TRP A 431 5.79 -21.44 5.89
N LEU A 432 5.65 -20.52 6.84
CA LEU A 432 4.45 -19.68 6.98
C LEU A 432 4.84 -18.26 7.41
N ALA A 433 3.92 -17.35 7.22
CA ALA A 433 3.87 -16.09 7.95
C ALA A 433 2.47 -15.91 8.55
N HIS A 434 2.41 -15.38 9.77
CA HIS A 434 1.15 -15.05 10.41
C HIS A 434 0.57 -13.73 9.86
N MET A 435 -0.15 -12.97 10.64
CA MET A 435 -0.93 -11.83 10.15
C MET A 435 -0.11 -10.60 9.84
N MET A 436 1.07 -10.41 10.39
CA MET A 436 1.86 -9.19 10.22
C MET A 436 3.33 -9.49 9.93
N SER A 437 3.96 -8.58 9.21
CA SER A 437 5.38 -8.62 8.90
C SER A 437 5.94 -7.20 8.75
N ASN A 438 7.24 -7.10 8.46
CA ASN A 438 7.97 -5.85 8.33
C ASN A 438 9.25 -6.10 7.50
N PRO A 439 10.07 -5.10 7.18
CA PRO A 439 11.34 -5.31 6.48
C PRO A 439 12.34 -6.18 7.23
N TRP A 440 12.16 -6.36 8.55
CA TRP A 440 12.97 -7.24 9.39
C TRP A 440 12.51 -8.69 9.36
N LYS A 441 11.50 -9.01 8.50
CA LYS A 441 11.03 -10.37 8.19
C LYS A 441 10.36 -11.07 9.36
N PHE A 442 9.58 -10.36 10.15
CA PHE A 442 8.76 -10.94 11.21
C PHE A 442 7.71 -11.88 10.61
N THR A 443 7.60 -13.10 11.13
CA THR A 443 6.64 -14.14 10.66
C THR A 443 5.91 -14.86 11.80
N ALA A 444 6.30 -14.60 13.06
CA ALA A 444 5.74 -15.23 14.24
C ALA A 444 4.27 -14.87 14.50
N PRO A 445 3.54 -15.61 15.35
CA PRO A 445 2.20 -15.20 15.80
C PRO A 445 2.22 -13.82 16.45
N GLY A 446 1.14 -13.04 16.27
CA GLY A 446 0.99 -11.78 16.96
C GLY A 446 0.58 -11.92 18.42
N GLU A 447 0.63 -10.81 19.17
CA GLU A 447 0.38 -10.75 20.62
C GLU A 447 -1.08 -10.91 21.02
N HIS A 448 -2.02 -10.88 20.06
CA HIS A 448 -3.46 -11.04 20.34
C HIS A 448 -4.09 -12.02 19.36
N ALA A 449 -4.88 -12.95 19.88
CA ALA A 449 -5.43 -14.06 19.09
C ALA A 449 -6.42 -13.64 18.00
N SER A 450 -7.07 -12.47 18.11
CA SER A 450 -8.03 -11.98 17.10
C SER A 450 -7.38 -11.76 15.73
N TRP A 451 -6.11 -11.41 15.72
CA TRP A 451 -5.32 -11.16 14.53
C TRP A 451 -4.05 -12.02 14.49
N GLY A 452 -3.40 -12.27 15.62
CA GLY A 452 -2.14 -12.98 15.68
C GLY A 452 -2.21 -14.49 15.50
N ALA A 453 -3.38 -15.12 15.64
CA ALA A 453 -3.53 -16.57 15.50
C ALA A 453 -3.68 -17.04 14.06
N THR A 454 -4.00 -16.16 13.11
CA THR A 454 -4.12 -16.48 11.68
C THR A 454 -2.77 -16.94 11.13
N ASN A 455 -2.72 -18.12 10.52
CA ASN A 455 -1.50 -18.75 10.02
C ASN A 455 -1.42 -18.84 8.48
N THR A 456 -2.29 -18.14 7.78
CA THR A 456 -2.39 -18.17 6.31
C THR A 456 -1.83 -16.92 5.62
N GLY A 457 -1.20 -15.98 6.34
CA GLY A 457 -0.66 -14.76 5.74
C GLY A 457 0.37 -15.04 4.64
N GLY A 458 1.32 -15.96 4.88
CA GLY A 458 2.29 -16.38 3.86
C GLY A 458 1.65 -17.09 2.68
N ALA A 459 0.63 -17.90 2.91
CA ALA A 459 -0.12 -18.57 1.84
C ALA A 459 -0.91 -17.58 0.97
N TRP A 460 -1.46 -16.51 1.56
CA TRP A 460 -2.12 -15.46 0.80
C TRP A 460 -1.14 -14.65 -0.04
N LEU A 461 0.07 -14.40 0.44
CA LEU A 461 1.13 -13.81 -0.39
C LEU A 461 1.48 -14.68 -1.61
N CYS A 462 1.37 -16.00 -1.49
CA CYS A 462 1.59 -16.92 -2.61
C CYS A 462 0.58 -16.75 -3.75
N GLU A 463 -0.63 -16.25 -3.46
CA GLU A 463 -1.61 -15.90 -4.50
C GLU A 463 -1.04 -14.86 -5.45
N HIS A 464 -0.34 -13.83 -4.95
CA HIS A 464 0.32 -12.80 -5.76
C HIS A 464 1.42 -13.36 -6.66
N LEU A 465 2.16 -14.38 -6.20
CA LEU A 465 3.17 -15.06 -7.01
C LEU A 465 2.53 -15.78 -8.20
N TRP A 466 1.38 -16.41 -7.96
CA TRP A 466 0.62 -17.08 -9.02
C TRP A 466 -0.04 -16.08 -9.97
N GLU A 467 -0.66 -15.02 -9.46
CA GLU A 467 -1.34 -13.99 -10.24
C GLU A 467 -0.39 -13.30 -11.22
N HIS A 468 0.82 -12.95 -10.77
CA HIS A 468 1.85 -12.40 -11.66
C HIS A 468 2.18 -13.38 -12.83
N TYR A 469 2.30 -14.68 -12.53
CA TYR A 469 2.46 -15.67 -13.59
C TYR A 469 1.22 -15.74 -14.49
N ALA A 470 0.02 -15.72 -13.93
CA ALA A 470 -1.21 -15.84 -14.69
C ALA A 470 -1.38 -14.73 -15.73
N PHE A 471 -0.93 -13.51 -15.41
CA PHE A 471 -0.91 -12.39 -16.35
C PHE A 471 0.26 -12.42 -17.33
N THR A 472 1.48 -12.67 -16.84
CA THR A 472 2.70 -12.60 -17.68
C THR A 472 2.96 -13.83 -18.51
N GLN A 473 2.49 -15.01 -18.08
CA GLN A 473 2.76 -16.33 -18.67
C GLN A 473 4.27 -16.66 -18.76
N ASP A 474 5.09 -16.01 -17.93
CA ASP A 474 6.54 -16.22 -17.87
C ASP A 474 6.89 -17.49 -17.08
N LYS A 475 7.23 -18.56 -17.81
CA LYS A 475 7.61 -19.85 -17.21
C LYS A 475 8.95 -19.83 -16.48
N GLU A 476 9.86 -18.96 -16.85
CA GLU A 476 11.13 -18.83 -16.13
C GLU A 476 10.88 -18.16 -14.78
N TYR A 477 10.06 -17.12 -14.75
CA TYR A 477 9.58 -16.55 -13.49
C TYR A 477 8.89 -17.62 -12.63
N LEU A 478 7.92 -18.37 -13.20
CA LEU A 478 7.20 -19.41 -12.47
C LEU A 478 8.18 -20.44 -11.85
N ARG A 479 9.24 -20.80 -12.58
CA ARG A 479 10.27 -21.71 -12.07
C ARG A 479 11.02 -21.14 -10.86
N THR A 480 11.24 -19.83 -10.82
CA THR A 480 11.94 -19.17 -9.70
C THR A 480 11.08 -19.11 -8.44
N VAL A 481 9.76 -18.93 -8.56
CA VAL A 481 8.83 -18.80 -7.42
C VAL A 481 8.21 -20.13 -6.98
N TYR A 482 8.27 -21.18 -7.81
CA TYR A 482 7.70 -22.49 -7.48
C TYR A 482 8.18 -23.07 -6.14
N PRO A 483 9.46 -23.00 -5.76
CA PRO A 483 9.91 -23.48 -4.44
C PRO A 483 9.22 -22.77 -3.28
N THR A 484 8.93 -21.47 -3.42
CA THR A 484 8.21 -20.68 -2.42
C THR A 484 6.77 -21.15 -2.30
N LEU A 485 6.07 -21.36 -3.42
CA LEU A 485 4.71 -21.90 -3.46
C LEU A 485 4.64 -23.30 -2.84
N ALA A 486 5.53 -24.21 -3.27
CA ALA A 486 5.60 -25.58 -2.78
C ALA A 486 5.96 -25.65 -1.28
N GLY A 487 6.86 -24.80 -0.82
CA GLY A 487 7.25 -24.71 0.60
C GLY A 487 6.09 -24.25 1.50
N ALA A 488 5.29 -23.27 1.06
CA ALA A 488 4.07 -22.89 1.78
C ALA A 488 3.06 -24.05 1.83
N ALA A 489 2.87 -24.77 0.72
CA ALA A 489 2.00 -25.95 0.70
C ALA A 489 2.50 -27.07 1.65
N GLN A 490 3.81 -27.30 1.72
CA GLN A 490 4.41 -28.27 2.64
C GLN A 490 4.07 -27.97 4.09
N PHE A 491 4.05 -26.69 4.50
CA PHE A 491 3.65 -26.33 5.87
C PHE A 491 2.24 -26.85 6.18
N PHE A 492 1.25 -26.62 5.32
CA PHE A 492 -0.11 -27.08 5.58
C PHE A 492 -0.24 -28.60 5.52
N LEU A 493 0.44 -29.27 4.59
CA LEU A 493 0.50 -30.72 4.51
C LEU A 493 1.03 -31.36 5.81
N ASN A 494 1.96 -30.68 6.51
CA ASN A 494 2.59 -31.17 7.74
C ASN A 494 1.88 -30.71 9.01
N SER A 495 1.12 -29.60 8.97
CA SER A 495 0.57 -28.96 10.19
C SER A 495 -0.93 -29.15 10.38
N MET A 496 -1.70 -29.42 9.33
CA MET A 496 -3.13 -29.68 9.45
C MET A 496 -3.42 -30.93 10.27
N ILE A 497 -4.57 -30.93 10.94
CA ILE A 497 -5.04 -32.06 11.75
C ILE A 497 -6.41 -32.52 11.27
N SER A 498 -6.75 -33.81 11.50
CA SER A 498 -8.08 -34.33 11.20
C SER A 498 -9.06 -33.96 12.31
N GLU A 499 -10.14 -33.26 11.96
CA GLU A 499 -11.24 -33.05 12.90
C GLU A 499 -12.09 -34.33 13.04
N PRO A 500 -12.64 -34.60 14.24
CA PRO A 500 -13.13 -35.94 14.56
C PRO A 500 -14.51 -36.28 14.00
N ARG A 501 -15.30 -35.31 13.50
CA ARG A 501 -16.70 -35.55 13.10
C ARG A 501 -16.81 -35.96 11.64
N ASN A 502 -16.15 -35.27 10.76
CA ASN A 502 -16.21 -35.49 9.31
C ASN A 502 -14.89 -36.10 8.78
N GLY A 503 -13.83 -36.05 9.59
CA GLY A 503 -12.49 -36.45 9.18
C GLY A 503 -11.81 -35.45 8.25
N TRP A 504 -12.29 -34.22 8.19
CA TRP A 504 -11.69 -33.17 7.37
C TRP A 504 -10.32 -32.74 7.95
N LEU A 505 -9.42 -32.34 7.05
CA LEU A 505 -8.13 -31.77 7.44
C LEU A 505 -8.27 -30.25 7.58
N VAL A 506 -7.93 -29.74 8.77
CA VAL A 506 -8.12 -28.36 9.15
C VAL A 506 -6.86 -27.75 9.77
N THR A 507 -6.68 -26.46 9.62
CA THR A 507 -5.70 -25.67 10.38
C THR A 507 -6.09 -25.61 11.86
N ALA A 508 -5.12 -25.74 12.77
CA ALA A 508 -5.37 -25.58 14.21
C ALA A 508 -4.04 -25.36 14.98
N PRO A 509 -3.97 -24.31 15.84
CA PRO A 509 -4.94 -23.24 16.00
C PRO A 509 -4.95 -22.24 14.84
N SER A 510 -6.04 -21.50 14.68
CA SER A 510 -6.15 -20.35 13.79
C SER A 510 -7.25 -19.39 14.27
N SER A 511 -7.54 -18.34 13.49
CA SER A 511 -8.67 -17.42 13.69
C SER A 511 -9.22 -16.96 12.35
N SER A 512 -10.50 -16.53 12.31
CA SER A 512 -10.99 -15.73 11.19
C SER A 512 -10.74 -14.26 11.52
N PRO A 513 -9.73 -13.63 10.96
CA PRO A 513 -9.43 -12.27 11.32
C PRO A 513 -10.56 -11.31 10.93
N GLU A 514 -11.02 -10.42 11.79
CA GLU A 514 -10.64 -10.29 13.20
C GLU A 514 -11.90 -10.44 14.06
N ASN A 515 -12.90 -11.19 13.57
CA ASN A 515 -14.18 -11.35 14.23
C ASN A 515 -14.10 -12.41 15.36
N ALA A 516 -15.02 -12.27 16.31
CA ALA A 516 -15.18 -13.20 17.43
C ALA A 516 -16.54 -13.90 17.36
N PHE A 517 -16.65 -15.01 18.06
CA PHE A 517 -17.88 -15.75 18.23
C PHE A 517 -18.12 -16.15 19.69
N TYR A 518 -19.35 -16.54 20.00
CA TYR A 518 -19.73 -17.10 21.28
C TYR A 518 -19.80 -18.64 21.20
N MET A 519 -19.16 -19.32 22.14
CA MET A 519 -19.40 -20.75 22.32
C MET A 519 -20.80 -21.00 22.87
N PRO A 520 -21.45 -22.12 22.50
CA PRO A 520 -22.77 -22.47 23.04
C PRO A 520 -22.76 -22.44 24.59
N GLY A 521 -23.64 -21.60 25.16
CA GLY A 521 -23.77 -21.45 26.61
C GLY A 521 -22.71 -20.58 27.31
N SER A 522 -21.92 -19.82 26.55
CA SER A 522 -20.94 -18.85 27.08
C SER A 522 -21.16 -17.48 26.45
N ASP A 523 -20.86 -16.42 27.23
CA ASP A 523 -20.79 -15.03 26.76
C ASP A 523 -19.34 -14.57 26.54
N ASP A 524 -18.37 -15.47 26.66
CA ASP A 524 -16.97 -15.16 26.39
C ASP A 524 -16.73 -14.95 24.89
N ARG A 525 -15.98 -13.89 24.55
CA ARG A 525 -15.56 -13.62 23.18
C ARG A 525 -14.39 -14.53 22.80
N ILE A 526 -14.62 -15.37 21.82
CA ILE A 526 -13.63 -16.35 21.36
C ILE A 526 -13.23 -16.00 19.93
N PHE A 527 -11.93 -15.97 19.69
CA PHE A 527 -11.30 -15.76 18.39
C PHE A 527 -10.68 -17.05 17.84
N VAL A 528 -10.12 -17.85 18.75
CA VAL A 528 -9.35 -19.05 18.41
C VAL A 528 -10.29 -20.18 17.98
N CYS A 529 -10.02 -20.72 16.80
CA CYS A 529 -10.79 -21.79 16.22
C CYS A 529 -9.87 -22.80 15.48
N MET A 530 -10.49 -23.78 14.85
CA MET A 530 -9.88 -24.66 13.85
C MET A 530 -10.63 -24.51 12.55
N GLY A 531 -9.91 -24.55 11.42
CA GLY A 531 -10.47 -24.56 10.07
C GLY A 531 -11.46 -23.45 9.76
N PRO A 532 -11.18 -22.16 10.04
CA PRO A 532 -12.06 -21.09 9.60
C PRO A 532 -12.17 -21.10 8.06
N THR A 533 -13.29 -20.67 7.53
CA THR A 533 -13.58 -20.74 6.09
C THR A 533 -12.52 -20.03 5.24
N MET A 534 -11.97 -18.91 5.72
CA MET A 534 -10.87 -18.20 5.06
C MET A 534 -9.64 -19.08 4.87
N ASP A 535 -9.21 -19.80 5.92
CA ASP A 535 -8.04 -20.69 5.84
C ASP A 535 -8.27 -21.80 4.80
N VAL A 536 -9.46 -22.39 4.83
CA VAL A 536 -9.83 -23.46 3.86
C VAL A 536 -9.76 -22.94 2.43
N GLN A 537 -10.28 -21.74 2.18
CA GLN A 537 -10.26 -21.12 0.87
C GLN A 537 -8.82 -20.81 0.40
N ILE A 538 -7.98 -20.24 1.27
CA ILE A 538 -6.59 -19.92 0.95
C ILE A 538 -5.77 -21.20 0.70
N VAL A 539 -5.90 -22.21 1.56
CA VAL A 539 -5.19 -23.48 1.40
C VAL A 539 -5.61 -24.21 0.14
N ASN A 540 -6.92 -24.21 -0.16
CA ASN A 540 -7.45 -24.81 -1.41
C ASN A 540 -6.82 -24.14 -2.64
N GLU A 541 -6.77 -22.81 -2.66
CA GLU A 541 -6.18 -22.05 -3.77
C GLU A 541 -4.68 -22.28 -3.89
N LEU A 542 -3.93 -22.20 -2.77
CA LEU A 542 -2.50 -22.50 -2.76
C LEU A 542 -2.21 -23.90 -3.35
N PHE A 543 -2.93 -24.92 -2.90
CA PHE A 543 -2.76 -26.27 -3.38
C PHE A 543 -3.09 -26.41 -4.89
N THR A 544 -4.16 -25.76 -5.32
CA THR A 544 -4.55 -25.74 -6.75
C THR A 544 -3.50 -25.03 -7.60
N ASN A 545 -2.97 -23.91 -7.12
CA ASN A 545 -1.93 -23.13 -7.82
C ASN A 545 -0.61 -23.89 -7.89
N VAL A 546 -0.21 -24.60 -6.81
CA VAL A 546 0.99 -25.45 -6.81
C VAL A 546 0.85 -26.59 -7.82
N LEU A 547 -0.31 -27.28 -7.87
CA LEU A 547 -0.53 -28.34 -8.85
C LEU A 547 -0.53 -27.81 -10.29
N SER A 548 -1.11 -26.63 -10.51
CA SER A 548 -1.12 -25.97 -11.82
C SER A 548 0.28 -25.57 -12.26
N ALA A 549 1.06 -24.96 -11.36
CA ALA A 549 2.45 -24.60 -11.60
C ALA A 549 3.32 -25.82 -11.89
N ALA A 550 3.17 -26.88 -11.11
CA ALA A 550 3.87 -28.16 -11.31
C ALA A 550 3.57 -28.77 -12.68
N ALA A 551 2.30 -28.80 -13.08
CA ALA A 551 1.90 -29.30 -14.39
C ALA A 551 2.53 -28.50 -15.56
N ILE A 552 2.56 -27.16 -15.43
CA ILE A 552 3.16 -26.26 -16.43
C ILE A 552 4.68 -26.47 -16.53
N LEU A 553 5.33 -26.70 -15.39
CA LEU A 553 6.79 -26.89 -15.29
C LEU A 553 7.22 -28.35 -15.53
N GLY A 554 6.27 -29.30 -15.60
CA GLY A 554 6.56 -30.73 -15.75
C GLY A 554 7.15 -31.36 -14.48
N ILE A 555 6.73 -30.88 -13.29
CA ILE A 555 7.19 -31.35 -11.97
C ILE A 555 6.20 -32.38 -11.44
N GLU A 556 6.70 -33.56 -11.04
CA GLU A 556 5.98 -34.60 -10.32
C GLU A 556 6.85 -35.04 -9.14
N ASP A 557 6.40 -34.76 -7.94
CA ASP A 557 7.15 -35.02 -6.71
C ASP A 557 6.22 -35.48 -5.56
N GLU A 558 6.79 -35.69 -4.38
CA GLU A 558 6.04 -36.08 -3.18
C GLU A 558 5.05 -34.96 -2.77
N THR A 559 5.41 -33.70 -2.91
CA THR A 559 4.55 -32.56 -2.55
C THR A 559 3.30 -32.55 -3.42
N THR A 560 3.43 -32.66 -4.73
CA THR A 560 2.28 -32.72 -5.66
C THR A 560 1.40 -33.93 -5.42
N THR A 561 1.99 -35.09 -5.09
CA THR A 561 1.25 -36.31 -4.72
C THR A 561 0.43 -36.10 -3.45
N ASN A 562 1.07 -35.59 -2.39
CA ASN A 562 0.41 -35.34 -1.12
C ASN A 562 -0.70 -34.29 -1.22
N ILE A 563 -0.53 -33.25 -2.06
CA ILE A 563 -1.57 -32.25 -2.33
C ILE A 563 -2.79 -32.90 -2.96
N ARG A 564 -2.62 -33.75 -4.00
CA ARG A 564 -3.75 -34.45 -4.67
C ARG A 564 -4.53 -35.35 -3.70
N GLU A 565 -3.84 -35.96 -2.74
CA GLU A 565 -4.47 -36.81 -1.72
C GLU A 565 -5.16 -36.00 -0.61
N THR A 566 -4.68 -34.78 -0.36
CA THR A 566 -5.17 -33.91 0.73
C THR A 566 -6.33 -33.02 0.30
N LEU A 567 -6.30 -32.51 -0.93
CA LEU A 567 -7.30 -31.55 -1.43
C LEU A 567 -8.76 -32.03 -1.24
N PRO A 568 -9.11 -33.30 -1.52
CA PRO A 568 -10.47 -33.80 -1.31
C PRO A 568 -10.87 -33.95 0.17
N LYS A 569 -9.91 -33.79 1.10
CA LYS A 569 -10.14 -33.93 2.54
C LYS A 569 -10.29 -32.55 3.22
N LEU A 570 -10.16 -31.45 2.49
CA LEU A 570 -10.47 -30.13 3.02
C LEU A 570 -11.98 -29.99 3.25
N PRO A 571 -12.43 -29.23 4.25
CA PRO A 571 -13.83 -28.93 4.45
C PRO A 571 -14.45 -28.26 3.20
N PRO A 572 -15.67 -28.60 2.82
CA PRO A 572 -16.40 -27.78 1.86
C PRO A 572 -16.79 -26.44 2.50
N MET A 573 -16.96 -25.39 1.71
CA MET A 573 -17.60 -24.17 2.15
C MET A 573 -19.05 -24.47 2.56
N GLN A 574 -19.47 -24.05 3.74
CA GLN A 574 -20.77 -24.39 4.34
C GLN A 574 -21.71 -23.20 4.31
N ILE A 575 -22.97 -23.46 4.04
CA ILE A 575 -24.06 -22.47 4.08
C ILE A 575 -24.83 -22.69 5.36
N SER A 576 -25.02 -21.60 6.13
CA SER A 576 -25.82 -21.59 7.35
C SER A 576 -27.29 -21.92 7.05
N PRO A 577 -28.07 -22.47 7.98
CA PRO A 577 -29.50 -22.61 7.84
C PRO A 577 -30.25 -21.30 7.56
N GLU A 578 -29.64 -20.15 7.87
CA GLU A 578 -30.17 -18.81 7.56
C GLU A 578 -29.77 -18.33 6.15
N GLY A 579 -28.97 -19.10 5.39
CA GLY A 579 -28.65 -18.84 4.00
C GLY A 579 -27.34 -18.07 3.74
N TYR A 580 -26.62 -17.63 4.76
CA TYR A 580 -25.32 -16.98 4.59
C TYR A 580 -24.16 -17.97 4.59
N LEU A 581 -22.99 -17.58 4.09
CA LEU A 581 -21.78 -18.39 4.13
C LEU A 581 -21.22 -18.42 5.56
N GLN A 582 -20.99 -19.62 6.12
CA GLN A 582 -20.42 -19.75 7.46
C GLN A 582 -18.99 -19.24 7.51
N GLU A 583 -18.65 -18.46 8.54
CA GLU A 583 -17.31 -17.91 8.76
C GLU A 583 -16.37 -18.92 9.44
N TRP A 584 -16.92 -19.80 10.27
CA TRP A 584 -16.19 -20.83 11.00
C TRP A 584 -16.69 -22.22 10.60
N LEU A 585 -15.94 -23.23 11.01
CA LEU A 585 -16.29 -24.64 10.77
C LEU A 585 -17.67 -25.01 11.34
N GLU A 586 -18.04 -24.39 12.43
CA GLU A 586 -19.38 -24.43 13.03
C GLU A 586 -20.12 -23.12 12.81
N ASP A 587 -21.45 -23.20 12.77
CA ASP A 587 -22.32 -22.02 12.70
C ASP A 587 -22.43 -21.34 14.07
N TYR A 588 -21.33 -20.74 14.52
CA TYR A 588 -21.29 -20.00 15.78
C TYR A 588 -22.01 -18.66 15.67
N LYS A 589 -22.58 -18.23 16.80
CA LYS A 589 -23.14 -16.89 16.91
C LYS A 589 -22.02 -15.86 16.92
N GLU A 590 -22.01 -14.96 15.93
CA GLU A 590 -21.05 -13.86 15.81
C GLU A 590 -21.16 -12.90 17.00
N VAL A 591 -20.02 -12.37 17.45
CA VAL A 591 -19.99 -11.26 18.44
C VAL A 591 -20.37 -9.96 17.74
N ASP A 592 -19.85 -9.73 16.54
CA ASP A 592 -20.16 -8.54 15.74
C ASP A 592 -20.63 -8.93 14.32
N PRO A 593 -21.95 -9.05 14.11
CA PRO A 593 -22.50 -9.34 12.78
C PRO A 593 -22.26 -8.22 11.75
N LYS A 594 -21.78 -7.05 12.18
CA LYS A 594 -21.44 -5.90 11.32
C LYS A 594 -19.92 -5.67 11.23
N HIS A 595 -19.14 -6.68 11.59
CA HIS A 595 -17.68 -6.58 11.61
C HIS A 595 -17.13 -6.10 10.27
N ARG A 596 -16.10 -5.25 10.32
CA ARG A 596 -15.47 -4.68 9.11
C ARG A 596 -14.77 -5.73 8.24
N HIS A 597 -14.20 -6.79 8.84
CA HIS A 597 -13.66 -7.92 8.08
C HIS A 597 -14.76 -8.85 7.57
N VAL A 598 -14.56 -9.38 6.37
CA VAL A 598 -15.41 -10.36 5.71
C VAL A 598 -14.54 -11.50 5.19
N SER A 599 -13.66 -12.00 6.05
CA SER A 599 -12.55 -12.92 5.70
C SER A 599 -13.00 -14.20 4.99
N HIS A 600 -14.16 -14.74 5.37
CA HIS A 600 -14.76 -15.92 4.75
C HIS A 600 -15.29 -15.69 3.32
N LEU A 601 -15.24 -14.46 2.81
CA LEU A 601 -15.50 -14.13 1.40
C LEU A 601 -14.23 -14.03 0.54
N TYR A 602 -13.05 -14.40 1.06
CA TYR A 602 -11.84 -14.52 0.25
C TYR A 602 -12.09 -15.33 -1.03
N GLY A 603 -12.86 -16.40 -0.94
CA GLY A 603 -13.23 -17.24 -2.08
C GLY A 603 -14.05 -16.56 -3.17
N LEU A 604 -14.69 -15.40 -2.88
CA LEU A 604 -15.37 -14.55 -3.85
C LEU A 604 -14.40 -13.53 -4.49
N TYR A 605 -13.53 -12.91 -3.67
CA TYR A 605 -12.46 -12.01 -4.11
C TYR A 605 -11.37 -11.92 -3.02
N PRO A 606 -10.07 -12.03 -3.35
CA PRO A 606 -9.49 -12.07 -4.70
C PRO A 606 -9.69 -13.39 -5.44
N SER A 607 -9.86 -14.51 -4.74
CA SER A 607 -10.08 -15.82 -5.34
C SER A 607 -11.33 -15.86 -6.24
N ASN A 608 -11.50 -16.94 -6.99
CA ASN A 608 -12.63 -17.19 -7.89
C ASN A 608 -13.39 -18.47 -7.56
N GLN A 609 -13.24 -19.00 -6.35
CA GLN A 609 -13.91 -20.23 -5.89
C GLN A 609 -15.43 -20.03 -5.75
N ILE A 610 -15.87 -18.80 -5.50
CA ILE A 610 -17.29 -18.42 -5.43
C ILE A 610 -17.62 -17.55 -6.64
N SER A 611 -18.59 -17.99 -7.45
CA SER A 611 -18.99 -17.28 -8.66
C SER A 611 -20.46 -17.54 -8.98
N PRO A 612 -21.23 -16.52 -9.41
CA PRO A 612 -22.60 -16.73 -9.90
C PRO A 612 -22.71 -17.74 -11.05
N ASN A 613 -21.64 -17.92 -11.83
CA ASN A 613 -21.63 -18.77 -13.01
C ASN A 613 -21.30 -20.23 -12.69
N THR A 614 -20.41 -20.49 -11.74
CA THR A 614 -19.87 -21.84 -11.47
C THR A 614 -20.34 -22.42 -10.14
N THR A 615 -20.62 -21.57 -9.15
CA THR A 615 -21.08 -21.95 -7.81
C THR A 615 -22.23 -21.05 -7.33
N PRO A 616 -23.39 -21.05 -8.05
CA PRO A 616 -24.47 -20.09 -7.82
C PRO A 616 -25.07 -20.14 -6.40
N GLU A 617 -25.08 -21.29 -5.75
CA GLU A 617 -25.55 -21.44 -4.37
C GLU A 617 -24.60 -20.72 -3.37
N LEU A 618 -23.30 -20.89 -3.53
CA LEU A 618 -22.31 -20.18 -2.73
C LEU A 618 -22.33 -18.67 -3.02
N ALA A 619 -22.55 -18.26 -4.26
CA ALA A 619 -22.69 -16.84 -4.62
C ALA A 619 -23.94 -16.23 -3.98
N ALA A 620 -25.05 -16.95 -3.90
CA ALA A 620 -26.24 -16.51 -3.18
C ALA A 620 -25.96 -16.38 -1.67
N ALA A 621 -25.26 -17.34 -1.07
CA ALA A 621 -24.86 -17.28 0.34
C ALA A 621 -23.88 -16.13 0.63
N ALA A 622 -22.96 -15.86 -0.29
CA ALA A 622 -22.05 -14.71 -0.18
C ALA A 622 -22.81 -13.37 -0.24
N ARG A 623 -23.85 -13.27 -1.09
CA ARG A 623 -24.74 -12.10 -1.14
C ARG A 623 -25.46 -11.92 0.20
N GLU A 624 -26.02 -12.96 0.78
CA GLU A 624 -26.68 -12.92 2.08
C GLU A 624 -25.70 -12.50 3.19
N THR A 625 -24.47 -13.00 3.15
CA THR A 625 -23.39 -12.57 4.06
C THR A 625 -23.14 -11.06 3.96
N LEU A 626 -23.05 -10.51 2.76
CA LEU A 626 -22.82 -9.08 2.54
C LEU A 626 -24.01 -8.22 3.02
N GLU A 627 -25.25 -8.68 2.81
CA GLU A 627 -26.44 -7.98 3.33
C GLU A 627 -26.44 -7.96 4.87
N ARG A 628 -26.05 -9.05 5.52
CA ARG A 628 -25.91 -9.12 6.99
C ARG A 628 -24.79 -8.21 7.50
N ARG A 629 -23.61 -8.20 6.89
CA ARG A 629 -22.48 -7.31 7.24
C ARG A 629 -22.82 -5.86 7.01
N GLY A 630 -23.62 -5.54 6.00
CA GLY A 630 -24.00 -4.20 5.59
C GLY A 630 -22.86 -3.42 4.92
N ASP A 631 -23.14 -2.19 4.56
CA ASP A 631 -22.28 -1.34 3.75
C ASP A 631 -21.21 -0.58 4.55
N ALA A 632 -21.41 -0.40 5.85
CA ALA A 632 -20.48 0.34 6.70
C ALA A 632 -19.14 -0.41 6.87
N GLY A 633 -18.09 0.34 7.14
CA GLY A 633 -16.76 -0.21 7.39
C GLY A 633 -15.69 0.86 7.22
N THR A 634 -14.45 0.48 7.47
CA THR A 634 -13.25 1.28 7.23
C THR A 634 -12.97 1.39 5.73
N GLY A 635 -12.02 2.21 5.30
CA GLY A 635 -11.71 2.45 3.89
C GLY A 635 -11.47 1.17 3.11
N TRP A 636 -10.48 0.37 3.51
CA TRP A 636 -10.17 -0.91 2.87
C TRP A 636 -11.36 -1.91 2.90
N SER A 637 -12.15 -1.89 3.98
CA SER A 637 -13.32 -2.76 4.08
C SER A 637 -14.40 -2.42 3.04
N ARG A 638 -14.64 -1.13 2.79
CA ARG A 638 -15.56 -0.67 1.73
C ARG A 638 -15.00 -0.99 0.34
N ALA A 639 -13.70 -0.78 0.11
CA ALA A 639 -13.04 -1.14 -1.13
C ALA A 639 -13.20 -2.65 -1.42
N TRP A 640 -12.98 -3.50 -0.42
CA TRP A 640 -13.20 -4.96 -0.59
C TRP A 640 -14.66 -5.28 -0.93
N LYS A 641 -15.61 -4.64 -0.25
CA LYS A 641 -17.05 -4.84 -0.52
C LYS A 641 -17.47 -4.38 -1.92
N ILE A 642 -16.84 -3.34 -2.47
CA ILE A 642 -17.04 -2.91 -3.87
C ILE A 642 -16.67 -4.07 -4.81
N ASN A 643 -15.51 -4.69 -4.62
CA ASN A 643 -15.06 -5.83 -5.40
C ASN A 643 -15.99 -7.05 -5.27
N PHE A 644 -16.49 -7.34 -4.08
CA PHE A 644 -17.46 -8.43 -3.88
C PHE A 644 -18.75 -8.20 -4.67
N TRP A 645 -19.32 -7.00 -4.61
CA TRP A 645 -20.55 -6.69 -5.34
C TRP A 645 -20.34 -6.70 -6.85
N ALA A 646 -19.15 -6.25 -7.32
CA ALA A 646 -18.79 -6.36 -8.72
C ALA A 646 -18.72 -7.83 -9.19
N ARG A 647 -18.08 -8.71 -8.38
CA ARG A 647 -18.03 -10.17 -8.66
C ARG A 647 -19.40 -10.85 -8.62
N LEU A 648 -20.34 -10.31 -7.85
CA LEU A 648 -21.74 -10.77 -7.82
C LEU A 648 -22.60 -10.13 -8.92
N TYR A 649 -21.99 -9.38 -9.85
CA TYR A 649 -22.65 -8.66 -10.95
C TYR A 649 -23.67 -7.60 -10.50
N ASP A 650 -23.50 -7.04 -9.31
CA ASP A 650 -24.32 -5.95 -8.78
C ASP A 650 -23.56 -4.61 -8.86
N GLY A 651 -23.45 -4.08 -10.07
CA GLY A 651 -22.76 -2.82 -10.33
C GLY A 651 -23.41 -1.62 -9.63
N ASN A 652 -24.73 -1.63 -9.45
CA ASN A 652 -25.41 -0.55 -8.74
C ASN A 652 -25.05 -0.51 -7.25
N ARG A 653 -24.92 -1.69 -6.63
CA ARG A 653 -24.48 -1.78 -5.24
C ARG A 653 -23.00 -1.42 -5.08
N ALA A 654 -22.15 -1.87 -6.01
CA ALA A 654 -20.74 -1.50 -6.05
C ALA A 654 -20.58 0.02 -6.18
N PHE A 655 -21.31 0.68 -7.08
CA PHE A 655 -21.28 2.13 -7.26
C PHE A 655 -21.81 2.89 -6.03
N LYS A 656 -22.85 2.40 -5.39
CA LYS A 656 -23.33 2.97 -4.12
C LYS A 656 -22.24 2.95 -3.04
N LEU A 657 -21.48 1.86 -2.95
CA LEU A 657 -20.37 1.75 -2.00
C LEU A 657 -19.19 2.64 -2.40
N LEU A 658 -18.90 2.81 -3.68
CA LEU A 658 -17.91 3.77 -4.15
C LEU A 658 -18.30 5.20 -3.73
N LYS A 659 -19.55 5.60 -3.91
CA LYS A 659 -20.04 6.89 -3.40
C LYS A 659 -19.81 7.00 -1.89
N SER A 660 -20.13 5.97 -1.13
CA SER A 660 -19.92 5.95 0.32
C SER A 660 -18.44 5.99 0.72
N LEU A 661 -17.53 5.38 -0.07
CA LEU A 661 -16.08 5.50 0.13
C LEU A 661 -15.60 6.93 -0.09
N LEU A 662 -16.17 7.62 -1.07
CA LEU A 662 -15.87 9.02 -1.42
C LEU A 662 -16.66 10.04 -0.57
N GLU A 663 -17.21 9.66 0.58
CA GLU A 663 -17.73 10.62 1.56
C GLU A 663 -16.57 11.46 2.14
N PRO A 664 -16.67 12.82 2.16
CA PRO A 664 -15.61 13.65 2.73
C PRO A 664 -15.38 13.36 4.21
N THR A 665 -14.12 13.30 4.61
CA THR A 665 -13.71 13.17 6.00
C THR A 665 -12.52 14.08 6.33
N SER A 666 -12.39 14.45 7.61
CA SER A 666 -11.25 15.22 8.14
C SER A 666 -10.70 14.61 9.44
N GLY A 667 -11.27 13.50 9.92
CA GLY A 667 -10.82 12.87 11.15
C GLY A 667 -9.55 12.05 10.94
N SER A 668 -8.50 12.32 11.72
CA SER A 668 -7.23 11.59 11.72
C SER A 668 -7.05 10.64 12.91
N GLU A 669 -8.04 10.56 13.81
CA GLU A 669 -8.01 9.64 14.95
C GLU A 669 -8.40 8.23 14.52
N VAL A 670 -7.75 7.23 15.11
CA VAL A 670 -8.07 5.81 14.86
C VAL A 670 -9.52 5.52 15.22
N ASN A 671 -10.31 5.06 14.27
CA ASN A 671 -11.70 4.69 14.46
C ASN A 671 -12.02 3.36 13.75
N MET A 672 -12.29 2.33 14.56
CA MET A 672 -12.54 0.96 14.07
C MET A 672 -14.00 0.70 13.67
N HIS A 673 -14.93 1.57 14.02
CA HIS A 673 -16.38 1.30 13.90
C HIS A 673 -17.13 2.27 13.00
N ARG A 674 -16.67 3.51 12.91
CA ARG A 674 -17.35 4.58 12.16
C ARG A 674 -16.36 5.35 11.32
N GLY A 675 -16.77 5.62 10.13
CA GLY A 675 -16.04 6.49 9.26
C GLY A 675 -14.97 5.72 8.52
N SER A 676 -15.18 5.56 7.35
CA SER A 676 -14.26 5.66 6.26
C SER A 676 -14.68 6.93 5.58
N GLY A 677 -13.98 7.24 4.56
CA GLY A 677 -14.25 8.38 3.71
C GLY A 677 -12.98 8.68 2.97
N THR A 678 -12.98 9.82 2.36
CA THR A 678 -11.86 10.28 1.55
C THR A 678 -11.48 11.67 2.02
N TYR A 679 -10.19 11.88 2.27
CA TYR A 679 -9.65 13.20 2.61
C TYR A 679 -9.67 14.14 1.39
N ALA A 680 -9.45 15.43 1.64
CA ALA A 680 -9.51 16.44 0.59
C ALA A 680 -8.52 16.17 -0.56
N ASN A 681 -7.33 15.60 -0.27
CA ASN A 681 -6.35 15.19 -1.27
C ASN A 681 -6.62 13.82 -1.90
N LEU A 682 -7.79 13.27 -1.71
CA LEU A 682 -8.26 11.96 -2.16
C LEU A 682 -7.57 10.75 -1.51
N PHE A 683 -6.80 10.94 -0.45
CA PHE A 683 -6.34 9.82 0.37
C PHE A 683 -7.53 9.12 1.03
N CYS A 684 -7.50 7.78 1.03
CA CYS A 684 -8.52 6.99 1.71
C CYS A 684 -8.30 7.01 3.23
N ALA A 685 -9.40 7.13 3.97
CA ALA A 685 -9.39 7.05 5.42
C ALA A 685 -9.83 5.68 5.91
N HIS A 686 -8.95 5.07 6.72
CA HIS A 686 -9.39 3.96 7.58
C HIS A 686 -10.47 4.46 8.59
N PRO A 687 -10.39 5.64 9.40
CA PRO A 687 -9.27 6.57 9.68
C PRO A 687 -8.20 6.00 10.64
N PRO A 688 -6.96 6.54 10.67
CA PRO A 688 -6.44 7.61 9.80
C PRO A 688 -6.16 7.13 8.37
N PHE A 689 -5.35 7.86 7.59
CA PHE A 689 -4.94 7.46 6.24
C PHE A 689 -4.35 6.05 6.21
N GLN A 690 -4.83 5.25 5.28
CA GLN A 690 -4.23 4.01 4.81
C GLN A 690 -4.40 3.93 3.29
N ILE A 691 -3.34 3.53 2.59
CA ILE A 691 -3.32 3.53 1.13
C ILE A 691 -4.15 2.40 0.51
N ASP A 692 -4.40 1.33 1.26
CA ASP A 692 -5.09 0.13 0.79
C ASP A 692 -6.50 0.41 0.25
N GLY A 693 -7.24 1.34 0.86
CA GLY A 693 -8.54 1.72 0.38
C GLY A 693 -8.53 2.57 -0.92
N ASN A 694 -7.37 3.15 -1.28
CA ASN A 694 -7.18 3.80 -2.58
C ASN A 694 -6.86 2.78 -3.70
N LEU A 695 -6.16 1.70 -3.35
CA LEU A 695 -5.62 0.73 -4.30
C LEU A 695 -6.56 -0.49 -4.48
N GLY A 696 -7.32 -0.81 -3.47
CA GLY A 696 -8.30 -1.90 -3.51
C GLY A 696 -9.54 -1.56 -4.33
#